data_68cc13417e8976d3c37a9866de5d5d9f
#
_entry.id   68cc13417e8976d3c37a9866de5d5d9f
#
_cell.length_a   1.000
_cell.length_b   1.000
_cell.length_c   1.000
_cell.angle_alpha   90.00
_cell.angle_beta   90.00
_cell.angle_gamma   90.00
#
_symmetry.space_group_name_H-M   'P 1'
#
loop_
_entity.id
_entity.type
_entity.pdbx_description
1 polymer ?
#
loop_
_entity_poly.entity_id
_entity_poly.type
_entity_poly.pdbx_seq_one_letter_code
_entity_poly.pdbx_strand_id
1 'polypeptide(L)'
;MSNFNKSQQRYHVNGVEMTPEQFNSYRKSGQFPGENAPQPLSHQEQPASEGNLLTKLGTNLTEQARQGELDPVIGRIKEIQDTAEILSRRTKNNPVLVGEAGVGKTAVIEGLAQAIVCGDVPASIKNKDIISIDISSLEAGTQYRGSFEENIQQLVNEVKAAGNIILFFDEIHQILGAGSTGGDSGSKGLADILKPALSRGELTVIGATTQDEYRNTILKNAALARRFNEVKINAPSAEDTFHILLGLRHLYEKHHNVDLPDSVLKAAIDYSIQYIPQRSLPDKAIDLVDMTAAHLAAQHPVTNLKALEQEMENEKVKQEKAVASEDFEAALKSKTRIEELKQHMSDHQVGQRVSAIINDIAQSVERLTGIPVSKMGNSDLERLKEMDSRLKQHVIGQNQAVEAVARAIRRNRAGFDDGHRPIGSFLFVGPTGVGKTELAKQLALDMFGSKEAIIRLDMSEYSDRTAVSKLIGTTAGYVGYDDNNNTLTERVRRNPYAIILLDEIEKADDQVITLLLQVLDDGRLTDGQGNTINFKNTVIIATSNAGFGYPNQTDDAKVTLMDRLKPYFRPEFLNRFNALIEFKSLAKEDLKEIVDLMLADVNKTIVKKGMTLEVTDEVKEKLMVLGYDPTMGVRPLRRIIEQEIRDKMTDFYLDHSEEKHLKASIINDDIIITAKN
;
A
#
# COMPACT_ATOMS: atom_id res chain seq x y z
N MET A 1 0.57 -54.92 -21.61
CA MET A 1 1.55 -55.79 -20.95
C MET A 1 2.89 -55.06 -21.01
N SER A 2 3.32 -54.43 -19.96
CA SER A 2 4.72 -54.15 -19.67
C SER A 2 4.79 -53.84 -18.17
N ASN A 3 5.36 -54.81 -17.46
CA ASN A 3 5.75 -54.69 -16.07
C ASN A 3 6.84 -53.60 -15.93
N PHE A 4 6.51 -52.43 -15.41
CA PHE A 4 7.50 -51.48 -15.01
C PHE A 4 8.07 -51.91 -13.64
N ASN A 5 9.32 -52.29 -13.69
CA ASN A 5 10.12 -52.79 -12.56
C ASN A 5 10.34 -51.67 -11.55
N LYS A 6 9.66 -51.69 -10.41
CA LYS A 6 9.77 -50.71 -9.31
C LYS A 6 11.12 -50.68 -8.60
N SER A 7 12.08 -51.52 -9.03
CA SER A 7 13.41 -51.68 -8.37
C SER A 7 14.50 -50.72 -8.87
N GLN A 8 14.21 -49.80 -9.80
CA GLN A 8 15.22 -48.89 -10.37
C GLN A 8 14.99 -47.39 -10.01
N GLN A 9 14.03 -47.06 -9.17
CA GLN A 9 13.93 -45.69 -8.68
C GLN A 9 14.98 -45.43 -7.61
N ARG A 10 15.88 -44.46 -7.87
CA ARG A 10 16.88 -43.97 -6.91
C ARG A 10 16.53 -42.56 -6.49
N TYR A 11 16.67 -42.25 -5.22
CA TYR A 11 16.43 -40.95 -4.62
C TYR A 11 17.74 -40.29 -4.26
N HIS A 12 17.89 -39.01 -4.57
CA HIS A 12 19.06 -38.22 -4.19
C HIS A 12 18.65 -37.23 -3.12
N VAL A 13 19.30 -37.32 -1.96
CA VAL A 13 19.10 -36.40 -0.83
C VAL A 13 20.49 -35.94 -0.37
N ASN A 14 20.75 -34.65 -0.44
CA ASN A 14 22.05 -34.04 -0.09
C ASN A 14 23.25 -34.71 -0.75
N GLY A 15 23.13 -35.05 -2.04
CA GLY A 15 24.22 -35.68 -2.80
C GLY A 15 24.42 -37.18 -2.55
N VAL A 16 23.61 -37.81 -1.71
CA VAL A 16 23.65 -39.24 -1.42
C VAL A 16 22.57 -39.96 -2.18
N GLU A 17 22.95 -40.94 -3.00
CA GLU A 17 22.03 -41.79 -3.78
C GLU A 17 21.46 -42.90 -2.88
N MET A 18 20.13 -43.01 -2.81
CA MET A 18 19.41 -43.94 -1.94
C MET A 18 18.44 -44.82 -2.72
N THR A 19 18.29 -46.06 -2.29
CA THR A 19 17.20 -46.93 -2.74
C THR A 19 15.89 -46.50 -2.11
N PRO A 20 14.72 -46.89 -2.66
CA PRO A 20 13.40 -46.54 -2.09
C PRO A 20 13.24 -46.94 -0.62
N GLU A 21 13.86 -48.07 -0.21
CA GLU A 21 13.81 -48.53 1.19
C GLU A 21 14.68 -47.67 2.10
N GLN A 22 15.86 -47.30 1.64
CA GLN A 22 16.77 -46.40 2.36
C GLN A 22 16.20 -45.01 2.50
N PHE A 23 15.56 -44.51 1.46
CA PHE A 23 14.88 -43.20 1.51
C PHE A 23 13.67 -43.19 2.50
N ASN A 24 12.91 -44.29 2.55
CA ASN A 24 11.83 -44.41 3.54
C ASN A 24 12.35 -44.57 4.98
N SER A 25 13.50 -45.18 5.17
CA SER A 25 14.18 -45.26 6.47
C SER A 25 14.69 -43.89 6.91
N TYR A 26 15.35 -43.17 6.01
CA TYR A 26 15.82 -41.80 6.22
C TYR A 26 14.67 -40.86 6.58
N ARG A 27 13.54 -40.95 5.85
CA ARG A 27 12.34 -40.14 6.12
C ARG A 27 11.73 -40.38 7.50
N LYS A 28 11.95 -41.57 8.11
CA LYS A 28 11.45 -41.92 9.44
C LYS A 28 12.44 -41.62 10.56
N SER A 29 13.72 -41.70 10.32
CA SER A 29 14.79 -41.61 11.36
C SER A 29 15.64 -40.36 11.24
N GLY A 30 15.64 -39.68 10.07
CA GLY A 30 16.53 -38.53 9.81
C GLY A 30 18.01 -38.89 9.65
N GLN A 31 18.37 -40.18 9.65
CA GLN A 31 19.76 -40.65 9.58
C GLN A 31 20.07 -41.28 8.23
N PHE A 32 21.22 -40.97 7.65
CA PHE A 32 21.69 -41.58 6.41
C PHE A 32 22.10 -43.05 6.60
N PRO A 33 21.79 -43.98 5.69
CA PRO A 33 22.20 -45.38 5.80
C PRO A 33 23.70 -45.49 5.59
N GLY A 34 24.42 -45.97 6.62
CA GLY A 34 25.85 -46.28 6.57
C GLY A 34 26.78 -45.40 7.41
N GLU A 35 26.26 -44.40 8.11
CA GLU A 35 27.06 -43.68 9.11
C GLU A 35 27.13 -44.46 10.42
N ASN A 36 28.27 -45.20 10.56
CA ASN A 36 28.83 -45.41 11.88
C ASN A 36 29.28 -44.03 12.37
N ALA A 37 28.69 -43.54 13.45
CA ALA A 37 29.00 -42.25 14.03
C ALA A 37 30.52 -42.07 14.15
N PRO A 38 31.13 -41.05 13.50
CA PRO A 38 32.50 -40.71 13.85
C PRO A 38 32.46 -40.23 15.30
N GLN A 39 33.35 -40.83 16.13
CA GLN A 39 33.59 -40.29 17.46
C GLN A 39 33.90 -38.79 17.34
N PRO A 40 33.37 -37.94 18.19
CA PRO A 40 33.70 -36.53 18.16
C PRO A 40 35.22 -36.40 18.42
N LEU A 41 35.95 -35.91 17.42
CA LEU A 41 37.24 -35.33 17.64
C LEU A 41 37.06 -34.25 18.69
N SER A 42 37.65 -34.46 19.85
CA SER A 42 37.72 -33.49 20.92
C SER A 42 38.41 -32.23 20.38
N HIS A 43 37.65 -31.32 19.80
CA HIS A 43 38.07 -29.94 19.77
C HIS A 43 38.06 -29.48 21.24
N GLN A 44 39.24 -29.21 21.74
CA GLN A 44 39.39 -28.45 22.99
C GLN A 44 38.56 -27.20 22.85
N GLU A 45 37.46 -27.15 23.61
CA GLU A 45 36.77 -25.91 23.88
C GLU A 45 37.78 -24.97 24.53
N GLN A 46 38.27 -24.02 23.73
CA GLN A 46 38.82 -22.81 24.33
C GLN A 46 37.64 -22.13 25.05
N PRO A 47 37.81 -21.72 26.31
CA PRO A 47 36.77 -21.05 27.05
C PRO A 47 36.30 -19.84 26.23
N ALA A 48 35.00 -19.76 25.94
CA ALA A 48 34.40 -18.63 25.33
C ALA A 48 34.81 -17.38 26.10
N SER A 49 35.65 -16.55 25.50
CA SER A 49 36.00 -15.26 26.06
C SER A 49 34.74 -14.41 26.07
N GLU A 50 34.25 -14.12 27.27
CA GLU A 50 33.23 -13.09 27.50
C GLU A 50 33.74 -11.79 26.89
N GLY A 51 33.20 -11.40 25.70
CA GLY A 51 33.53 -10.08 25.17
C GLY A 51 33.62 -9.91 23.67
N ASN A 52 33.39 -10.92 22.84
CA ASN A 52 33.57 -10.77 21.39
C ASN A 52 32.39 -9.95 20.80
N LEU A 53 32.67 -8.74 20.26
CA LEU A 53 31.66 -7.86 19.67
C LEU A 53 30.92 -8.51 18.49
N LEU A 54 31.60 -9.33 17.71
CA LEU A 54 31.03 -10.09 16.62
C LEU A 54 29.87 -11.00 17.06
N THR A 55 29.99 -11.65 18.22
CA THR A 55 28.94 -12.51 18.78
C THR A 55 27.83 -11.73 19.46
N LYS A 56 28.11 -10.52 19.95
CA LYS A 56 27.10 -9.68 20.61
C LYS A 56 26.23 -8.88 19.63
N LEU A 57 26.81 -8.41 18.53
CA LEU A 57 26.20 -7.46 17.61
C LEU A 57 25.93 -8.07 16.22
N GLY A 58 26.47 -9.27 15.95
CA GLY A 58 26.38 -9.90 14.65
C GLY A 58 25.52 -11.16 14.65
N THR A 59 24.73 -11.32 13.58
CA THR A 59 24.00 -12.55 13.29
C THR A 59 24.76 -13.35 12.23
N ASN A 60 25.17 -14.58 12.56
CA ASN A 60 25.89 -15.45 11.61
C ASN A 60 24.90 -16.15 10.67
N LEU A 61 24.73 -15.59 9.46
CA LEU A 61 23.82 -16.12 8.43
C LEU A 61 24.26 -17.50 7.92
N THR A 62 25.57 -17.76 7.85
CA THR A 62 26.08 -19.06 7.42
C THR A 62 25.78 -20.15 8.43
N GLU A 63 25.79 -19.83 9.73
CA GLU A 63 25.42 -20.79 10.78
C GLU A 63 23.92 -21.05 10.76
N GLN A 64 23.07 -20.01 10.60
CA GLN A 64 21.61 -20.18 10.42
C GLN A 64 21.32 -21.04 9.17
N ALA A 65 22.08 -20.85 8.08
CA ALA A 65 21.96 -21.72 6.90
C ALA A 65 22.30 -23.19 7.20
N ARG A 66 23.34 -23.46 8.04
CA ARG A 66 23.67 -24.83 8.47
C ARG A 66 22.58 -25.45 9.32
N GLN A 67 21.91 -24.66 10.13
CA GLN A 67 20.81 -25.08 11.00
C GLN A 67 19.47 -25.20 10.24
N GLY A 68 19.42 -24.73 8.98
CA GLY A 68 18.19 -24.74 8.17
C GLY A 68 17.12 -23.74 8.63
N GLU A 69 17.56 -22.67 9.29
CA GLU A 69 16.68 -21.61 9.81
C GLU A 69 16.36 -20.51 8.78
N LEU A 70 17.13 -20.47 7.69
CA LEU A 70 16.90 -19.48 6.62
C LEU A 70 15.82 -19.95 5.65
N ASP A 71 15.01 -19.03 5.20
CA ASP A 71 14.02 -19.25 4.18
C ASP A 71 14.66 -19.61 2.82
N PRO A 72 13.98 -20.43 1.98
CA PRO A 72 14.50 -20.78 0.66
C PRO A 72 14.54 -19.56 -0.26
N VAL A 73 15.70 -19.30 -0.86
CA VAL A 73 15.88 -18.19 -1.81
C VAL A 73 15.58 -18.66 -3.23
N ILE A 74 14.65 -17.99 -3.89
CA ILE A 74 14.11 -18.38 -5.18
C ILE A 74 14.38 -17.29 -6.21
N GLY A 75 14.83 -17.69 -7.41
CA GLY A 75 14.94 -16.80 -8.56
C GLY A 75 16.11 -15.80 -8.55
N ARG A 76 17.11 -15.94 -7.62
CA ARG A 76 18.24 -15.01 -7.47
C ARG A 76 19.62 -15.63 -7.80
N ILE A 77 19.62 -16.70 -8.58
CA ILE A 77 20.84 -17.48 -8.88
C ILE A 77 21.92 -16.59 -9.49
N LYS A 78 21.57 -15.74 -10.45
CA LYS A 78 22.51 -14.87 -11.15
C LYS A 78 23.15 -13.85 -10.19
N GLU A 79 22.32 -13.16 -9.40
CA GLU A 79 22.79 -12.14 -8.46
C GLU A 79 23.66 -12.75 -7.36
N ILE A 80 23.36 -13.97 -6.90
CA ILE A 80 24.18 -14.73 -5.96
C ILE A 80 25.53 -15.08 -6.61
N GLN A 81 25.54 -15.55 -7.86
CA GLN A 81 26.76 -15.87 -8.60
C GLN A 81 27.63 -14.64 -8.85
N ASP A 82 27.03 -13.52 -9.30
CA ASP A 82 27.72 -12.25 -9.52
C ASP A 82 28.38 -11.75 -8.21
N THR A 83 27.65 -11.87 -7.08
CA THR A 83 28.15 -11.50 -5.75
C THR A 83 29.33 -12.39 -5.34
N ALA A 84 29.20 -13.71 -5.51
CA ALA A 84 30.27 -14.68 -5.22
C ALA A 84 31.51 -14.46 -6.10
N GLU A 85 31.32 -14.12 -7.38
CA GLU A 85 32.42 -13.79 -8.29
C GLU A 85 33.17 -12.54 -7.83
N ILE A 86 32.46 -11.46 -7.46
CA ILE A 86 33.09 -10.24 -6.97
C ILE A 86 33.89 -10.51 -5.70
N LEU A 87 33.34 -11.28 -4.73
CA LEU A 87 34.05 -11.67 -3.51
C LEU A 87 35.33 -12.45 -3.78
N SER A 88 35.39 -13.17 -4.88
CA SER A 88 36.56 -13.98 -5.27
C SER A 88 37.66 -13.18 -5.97
N ARG A 89 37.43 -11.90 -6.30
CA ARG A 89 38.41 -11.04 -6.98
C ARG A 89 39.58 -10.72 -6.06
N ARG A 90 40.77 -10.57 -6.63
CA ARG A 90 41.97 -10.14 -5.89
C ARG A 90 41.88 -8.69 -5.40
N THR A 91 41.22 -7.84 -6.13
CA THR A 91 41.03 -6.41 -5.84
C THR A 91 39.59 -6.05 -6.13
N LYS A 92 39.04 -5.05 -5.44
CA LYS A 92 37.65 -4.64 -5.54
C LYS A 92 36.68 -5.81 -5.25
N ASN A 93 36.96 -6.51 -4.18
CA ASN A 93 36.24 -7.72 -3.74
C ASN A 93 35.08 -7.41 -2.79
N ASN A 94 34.64 -6.17 -2.72
CA ASN A 94 33.49 -5.78 -1.89
C ASN A 94 32.28 -5.50 -2.78
N PRO A 95 31.28 -6.38 -2.87
CA PRO A 95 30.04 -6.12 -3.59
C PRO A 95 29.13 -5.17 -2.82
N VAL A 96 28.39 -4.33 -3.54
CA VAL A 96 27.27 -3.57 -3.02
C VAL A 96 26.04 -3.94 -3.82
N LEU A 97 25.04 -4.49 -3.14
CA LEU A 97 23.73 -4.79 -3.68
C LEU A 97 22.92 -3.50 -3.77
N VAL A 98 22.63 -3.07 -4.99
CA VAL A 98 21.96 -1.80 -5.25
C VAL A 98 20.59 -2.07 -5.86
N GLY A 99 19.53 -1.59 -5.22
CA GLY A 99 18.17 -1.77 -5.69
C GLY A 99 17.17 -1.10 -4.77
N GLU A 100 15.95 -0.92 -5.23
CA GLU A 100 14.87 -0.32 -4.47
C GLU A 100 14.58 -1.08 -3.16
N ALA A 101 13.88 -0.42 -2.23
CA ALA A 101 13.42 -1.09 -1.01
C ALA A 101 12.45 -2.24 -1.36
N GLY A 102 12.57 -3.38 -0.67
CA GLY A 102 11.68 -4.53 -0.85
C GLY A 102 11.94 -5.40 -2.09
N VAL A 103 13.04 -5.19 -2.86
CA VAL A 103 13.36 -6.04 -4.01
C VAL A 103 14.03 -7.36 -3.63
N GLY A 104 14.36 -7.58 -2.36
CA GLY A 104 14.99 -8.82 -1.86
C GLY A 104 16.52 -8.78 -1.86
N LYS A 105 17.15 -7.65 -1.54
CA LYS A 105 18.62 -7.54 -1.38
C LYS A 105 19.16 -8.48 -0.30
N THR A 106 18.50 -8.53 0.85
CA THR A 106 18.86 -9.40 1.98
C THR A 106 18.75 -10.87 1.61
N ALA A 107 17.69 -11.26 0.86
CA ALA A 107 17.53 -12.63 0.38
C ALA A 107 18.70 -13.11 -0.50
N VAL A 108 19.33 -12.23 -1.29
CA VAL A 108 20.54 -12.60 -2.08
C VAL A 108 21.68 -13.00 -1.16
N ILE A 109 21.83 -12.35 0.00
CA ILE A 109 22.90 -12.67 0.96
C ILE A 109 22.59 -13.96 1.73
N GLU A 110 21.34 -14.18 2.09
CA GLU A 110 20.87 -15.43 2.68
C GLU A 110 21.09 -16.60 1.70
N GLY A 111 20.76 -16.41 0.42
CA GLY A 111 21.04 -17.38 -0.63
C GLY A 111 22.55 -17.63 -0.84
N LEU A 112 23.38 -16.59 -0.70
CA LEU A 112 24.83 -16.74 -0.75
C LEU A 112 25.33 -17.55 0.46
N ALA A 113 24.80 -17.33 1.66
CA ALA A 113 25.13 -18.12 2.85
C ALA A 113 24.72 -19.59 2.66
N GLN A 114 23.54 -19.86 2.11
CA GLN A 114 23.11 -21.22 1.75
C GLN A 114 24.04 -21.86 0.70
N ALA A 115 24.44 -21.12 -0.34
CA ALA A 115 25.33 -21.58 -1.38
C ALA A 115 26.76 -21.91 -0.80
N ILE A 116 27.23 -21.13 0.17
CA ILE A 116 28.49 -21.42 0.89
C ILE A 116 28.39 -22.76 1.63
N VAL A 117 27.32 -23.00 2.34
CA VAL A 117 27.08 -24.24 3.11
C VAL A 117 26.95 -25.44 2.18
N CYS A 118 26.25 -25.30 1.05
CA CYS A 118 26.14 -26.34 0.03
C CYS A 118 27.47 -26.57 -0.74
N GLY A 119 28.41 -25.63 -0.65
CA GLY A 119 29.69 -25.70 -1.37
C GLY A 119 29.60 -25.30 -2.84
N ASP A 120 28.48 -24.67 -3.25
CA ASP A 120 28.21 -24.22 -4.62
C ASP A 120 28.72 -22.77 -4.84
N VAL A 121 29.95 -22.53 -4.43
CA VAL A 121 30.62 -21.24 -4.53
C VAL A 121 32.09 -21.44 -4.90
N PRO A 122 32.80 -20.41 -5.42
CA PRO A 122 34.21 -20.46 -5.68
C PRO A 122 35.04 -20.87 -4.45
N ALA A 123 36.13 -21.62 -4.66
CA ALA A 123 36.97 -22.17 -3.58
C ALA A 123 37.50 -21.09 -2.59
N SER A 124 37.68 -19.85 -3.06
CA SER A 124 38.17 -18.72 -2.25
C SER A 124 37.23 -18.28 -1.12
N ILE A 125 35.93 -18.58 -1.25
CA ILE A 125 34.92 -18.18 -0.27
C ILE A 125 34.19 -19.36 0.40
N LYS A 126 34.54 -20.60 0.02
CA LYS A 126 33.88 -21.82 0.50
C LYS A 126 33.93 -22.00 2.03
N ASN A 127 34.99 -21.51 2.68
CA ASN A 127 35.19 -21.63 4.12
C ASN A 127 34.99 -20.28 4.84
N LYS A 128 34.21 -19.36 4.25
CA LYS A 128 33.92 -18.07 4.85
C LYS A 128 32.54 -18.09 5.54
N ASP A 129 32.46 -17.36 6.62
CA ASP A 129 31.22 -17.13 7.33
C ASP A 129 30.70 -15.69 7.04
N ILE A 130 29.44 -15.53 6.73
CA ILE A 130 28.78 -14.22 6.53
C ILE A 130 28.15 -13.83 7.85
N ILE A 131 28.58 -12.69 8.39
CA ILE A 131 28.01 -12.12 9.62
C ILE A 131 27.32 -10.81 9.26
N SER A 132 25.99 -10.76 9.47
CA SER A 132 25.18 -9.55 9.35
C SER A 132 25.33 -8.71 10.60
N ILE A 133 25.69 -7.45 10.43
CA ILE A 133 25.83 -6.47 11.53
C ILE A 133 24.72 -5.44 11.44
N ASP A 134 23.96 -5.30 12.53
CA ASP A 134 23.01 -4.23 12.69
C ASP A 134 23.72 -2.94 13.14
N ILE A 135 23.59 -1.91 12.33
CA ILE A 135 24.23 -0.60 12.56
C ILE A 135 23.65 0.08 13.80
N SER A 136 22.33 -0.06 14.01
CA SER A 136 21.65 0.52 15.18
C SER A 136 22.19 -0.09 16.48
N SER A 137 22.53 -1.35 16.48
CA SER A 137 23.15 -2.05 17.61
C SER A 137 24.57 -1.57 17.88
N LEU A 138 25.31 -1.12 16.86
CA LEU A 138 26.64 -0.51 17.03
C LEU A 138 26.58 0.87 17.69
N GLU A 139 25.50 1.61 17.46
CA GLU A 139 25.24 2.93 18.07
C GLU A 139 24.65 2.82 19.48
N ALA A 140 23.90 1.74 19.75
CA ALA A 140 23.24 1.51 21.02
C ALA A 140 24.27 1.28 22.15
N GLY A 141 24.14 2.04 23.23
CA GLY A 141 25.05 1.96 24.39
C GLY A 141 26.25 2.89 24.34
N THR A 142 26.41 3.68 23.27
CA THR A 142 27.48 4.66 23.16
C THR A 142 26.97 6.04 23.58
N GLN A 143 27.24 6.46 24.84
CA GLN A 143 26.92 7.81 25.31
C GLN A 143 27.86 8.88 24.74
N TYR A 144 28.99 8.47 24.18
CA TYR A 144 30.00 9.33 23.62
C TYR A 144 30.41 8.82 22.22
N ARG A 145 30.57 9.75 21.28
CA ARG A 145 30.96 9.48 19.89
C ARG A 145 32.27 8.69 19.76
N GLY A 146 33.20 8.81 20.71
CA GLY A 146 34.47 8.06 20.75
C GLY A 146 34.29 6.56 20.99
N SER A 147 33.29 6.13 21.73
CA SER A 147 33.02 4.71 21.98
C SER A 147 32.50 3.96 20.75
N PHE A 148 31.81 4.65 19.86
CA PHE A 148 31.39 4.07 18.58
C PHE A 148 32.59 3.81 17.64
N GLU A 149 33.55 4.75 17.58
CA GLU A 149 34.80 4.57 16.81
C GLU A 149 35.64 3.41 17.36
N GLU A 150 35.68 3.27 18.69
CA GLU A 150 36.36 2.16 19.37
C GLU A 150 35.70 0.80 19.05
N ASN A 151 34.38 0.70 19.11
CA ASN A 151 33.62 -0.51 18.77
C ASN A 151 33.91 -0.98 17.35
N ILE A 152 33.97 -0.07 16.38
CA ILE A 152 34.27 -0.43 15.01
C ILE A 152 35.71 -0.83 14.83
N GLN A 153 36.65 -0.15 15.48
CA GLN A 153 38.04 -0.54 15.42
C GLN A 153 38.23 -1.93 16.05
N GLN A 154 37.55 -2.24 17.13
CA GLN A 154 37.52 -3.55 17.76
C GLN A 154 36.92 -4.59 16.82
N LEU A 155 35.77 -4.34 16.20
CA LEU A 155 35.11 -5.21 15.22
C LEU A 155 36.07 -5.54 14.05
N VAL A 156 36.74 -4.52 13.50
CA VAL A 156 37.72 -4.72 12.42
C VAL A 156 38.88 -5.61 12.89
N ASN A 157 39.37 -5.45 14.13
CA ASN A 157 40.45 -6.26 14.67
C ASN A 157 40.02 -7.73 14.89
N GLU A 158 38.77 -7.94 15.37
CA GLU A 158 38.21 -9.29 15.55
C GLU A 158 38.04 -10.01 14.21
N VAL A 159 37.50 -9.34 13.17
CA VAL A 159 37.38 -9.89 11.81
C VAL A 159 38.73 -10.26 11.22
N LYS A 160 39.77 -9.43 11.42
CA LYS A 160 41.14 -9.71 10.98
C LYS A 160 41.72 -10.93 11.68
N ALA A 161 41.50 -11.05 12.99
CA ALA A 161 42.01 -12.19 13.77
C ALA A 161 41.32 -13.50 13.34
N ALA A 162 40.06 -13.48 13.05
CA ALA A 162 39.31 -14.65 12.59
C ALA A 162 39.68 -15.07 11.15
N GLY A 163 39.93 -14.12 10.27
CA GLY A 163 40.44 -14.35 8.89
C GLY A 163 39.46 -15.00 7.90
N ASN A 164 38.36 -15.59 8.37
CA ASN A 164 37.34 -16.28 7.56
C ASN A 164 35.99 -15.56 7.49
N ILE A 165 35.87 -14.31 7.94
CA ILE A 165 34.62 -13.59 8.08
C ILE A 165 34.41 -12.62 6.91
N ILE A 166 33.17 -12.58 6.40
CA ILE A 166 32.65 -11.56 5.50
C ILE A 166 31.59 -10.80 6.28
N LEU A 167 31.74 -9.48 6.41
CA LEU A 167 30.74 -8.65 7.05
C LEU A 167 29.63 -8.25 6.04
N PHE A 168 28.39 -8.36 6.44
CA PHE A 168 27.27 -7.82 5.70
C PHE A 168 26.66 -6.64 6.46
N PHE A 169 26.50 -5.51 5.76
CA PHE A 169 25.82 -4.34 6.26
C PHE A 169 24.62 -4.03 5.39
N ASP A 170 23.43 -4.18 5.96
CA ASP A 170 22.26 -3.60 5.32
C ASP A 170 22.29 -2.07 5.52
N GLU A 171 21.78 -1.33 4.57
CA GLU A 171 21.81 0.14 4.55
C GLU A 171 23.24 0.73 4.77
N ILE A 172 24.22 0.19 4.07
CA ILE A 172 25.63 0.58 4.21
C ILE A 172 25.89 2.09 4.09
N HIS A 173 24.97 2.84 3.45
CA HIS A 173 25.02 4.29 3.34
C HIS A 173 24.98 4.98 4.71
N GLN A 174 24.30 4.42 5.72
CA GLN A 174 24.28 4.97 7.08
C GLN A 174 25.68 5.00 7.69
N ILE A 175 26.44 3.93 7.49
CA ILE A 175 27.82 3.85 7.97
C ILE A 175 28.71 4.85 7.24
N LEU A 176 28.53 5.01 5.95
CA LEU A 176 29.40 5.83 5.11
C LEU A 176 29.02 7.32 5.16
N GLY A 177 27.79 7.64 5.53
CA GLY A 177 27.25 8.99 5.69
C GLY A 177 27.41 9.56 7.11
N ALA A 178 27.53 8.73 8.11
CA ALA A 178 27.72 9.14 9.49
C ALA A 178 29.07 9.87 9.67
N GLY A 179 29.04 11.19 9.82
CA GLY A 179 30.23 12.03 10.02
C GLY A 179 30.34 13.26 9.12
N SER A 180 29.43 13.46 8.15
CA SER A 180 29.51 14.62 7.22
C SER A 180 28.59 15.82 7.59
N THR A 181 27.91 15.81 8.70
CA THR A 181 27.05 16.92 9.15
C THR A 181 27.83 17.95 9.95
N GLY A 182 28.17 19.04 9.26
CA GLY A 182 28.34 20.39 9.81
C GLY A 182 29.62 20.70 10.57
N GLY A 183 30.50 21.46 9.94
CA GLY A 183 31.31 22.52 10.51
C GLY A 183 32.16 22.18 11.75
N ASP A 184 33.44 22.08 11.48
CA ASP A 184 34.58 22.22 12.38
C ASP A 184 35.20 20.95 12.96
N SER A 185 36.44 20.77 12.48
CA SER A 185 37.60 20.09 13.09
C SER A 185 37.44 18.68 13.72
N GLY A 186 37.84 17.66 12.97
CA GLY A 186 38.67 16.59 13.59
C GLY A 186 38.06 15.22 13.80
N SER A 187 36.78 14.97 13.53
CA SER A 187 36.26 13.62 13.65
C SER A 187 36.39 12.84 12.32
N LYS A 188 37.18 11.79 12.34
CA LYS A 188 37.26 10.84 11.24
C LYS A 188 35.90 10.11 11.16
N GLY A 189 35.16 10.30 10.07
CA GLY A 189 33.93 9.56 9.83
C GLY A 189 34.22 8.06 9.75
N LEU A 190 33.19 7.24 9.96
CA LEU A 190 33.30 5.78 9.90
C LEU A 190 33.96 5.26 8.62
N ALA A 191 33.67 5.94 7.50
CA ALA A 191 34.32 5.70 6.23
C ALA A 191 35.85 5.77 6.33
N ASP A 192 36.39 6.68 7.15
CA ASP A 192 37.84 6.86 7.31
C ASP A 192 38.49 5.79 8.15
N ILE A 193 37.75 5.14 9.06
CA ILE A 193 38.19 4.01 9.85
C ILE A 193 38.23 2.73 8.99
N LEU A 194 37.22 2.53 8.16
CA LEU A 194 37.13 1.35 7.28
C LEU A 194 38.05 1.42 6.06
N LYS A 195 38.33 2.62 5.53
CA LYS A 195 39.18 2.83 4.33
C LYS A 195 40.54 2.14 4.40
N PRO A 196 41.34 2.19 5.49
CA PRO A 196 42.62 1.53 5.56
C PRO A 196 42.49 0.01 5.48
N ALA A 197 41.53 -0.59 6.18
CA ALA A 197 41.29 -2.02 6.22
C ALA A 197 40.80 -2.56 4.86
N LEU A 198 39.84 -1.87 4.24
CA LEU A 198 39.36 -2.17 2.88
C LEU A 198 40.46 -1.97 1.83
N SER A 199 41.37 -0.99 2.02
CA SER A 199 42.45 -0.70 1.08
C SER A 199 43.53 -1.76 1.08
N ARG A 200 43.79 -2.35 2.22
CA ARG A 200 44.81 -3.44 2.39
C ARG A 200 44.24 -4.82 2.13
N GLY A 201 42.90 -4.94 1.87
CA GLY A 201 42.23 -6.23 1.70
C GLY A 201 42.15 -7.06 3.00
N GLU A 202 42.27 -6.40 4.15
CA GLU A 202 42.19 -6.99 5.47
C GLU A 202 40.73 -7.23 5.92
N LEU A 203 39.79 -6.59 5.25
CA LEU A 203 38.36 -6.66 5.50
C LEU A 203 37.62 -6.90 4.18
N THR A 204 36.71 -7.86 4.18
CA THR A 204 35.75 -8.09 3.09
C THR A 204 34.36 -7.72 3.55
N VAL A 205 33.71 -6.85 2.79
CA VAL A 205 32.40 -6.30 3.14
C VAL A 205 31.43 -6.49 1.99
N ILE A 206 30.21 -6.90 2.31
CA ILE A 206 29.05 -6.82 1.43
C ILE A 206 28.17 -5.68 1.95
N GLY A 207 27.74 -4.78 1.09
CA GLY A 207 26.78 -3.73 1.43
C GLY A 207 25.46 -3.92 0.68
N ALA A 208 24.36 -3.46 1.28
CA ALA A 208 23.11 -3.28 0.58
C ALA A 208 22.65 -1.82 0.73
N THR A 209 22.08 -1.24 -0.33
CA THR A 209 21.58 0.14 -0.31
C THR A 209 20.62 0.41 -1.49
N THR A 210 19.99 1.57 -1.51
CA THR A 210 19.20 2.02 -2.66
C THR A 210 20.09 2.68 -3.73
N GLN A 211 19.53 2.87 -4.95
CA GLN A 211 20.27 3.49 -6.06
C GLN A 211 20.68 4.93 -5.75
N ASP A 212 19.78 5.70 -5.13
CA ASP A 212 20.03 7.11 -4.83
C ASP A 212 21.07 7.27 -3.72
N GLU A 213 21.00 6.45 -2.70
CA GLU A 213 21.98 6.43 -1.61
C GLU A 213 23.35 5.96 -2.09
N TYR A 214 23.40 4.97 -2.98
CA TYR A 214 24.64 4.52 -3.60
C TYR A 214 25.33 5.67 -4.37
N ARG A 215 24.56 6.43 -5.17
CA ARG A 215 25.07 7.60 -5.90
C ARG A 215 25.54 8.70 -4.96
N ASN A 216 24.77 8.96 -3.90
CA ASN A 216 25.02 10.08 -3.00
C ASN A 216 26.13 9.83 -1.99
N THR A 217 26.42 8.59 -1.64
CA THR A 217 27.43 8.21 -0.64
C THR A 217 28.68 7.59 -1.28
N ILE A 218 28.53 6.41 -1.91
CA ILE A 218 29.67 5.63 -2.39
C ILE A 218 30.30 6.27 -3.63
N LEU A 219 29.52 6.64 -4.64
CA LEU A 219 30.05 7.19 -5.89
C LEU A 219 30.63 8.58 -5.72
N LYS A 220 30.13 9.42 -4.81
CA LYS A 220 30.70 10.72 -4.50
C LYS A 220 32.08 10.62 -3.84
N ASN A 221 32.38 9.49 -3.19
CA ASN A 221 33.68 9.26 -2.56
C ASN A 221 34.58 8.39 -3.47
N ALA A 222 35.49 9.01 -4.20
CA ALA A 222 36.36 8.34 -5.15
C ALA A 222 37.22 7.19 -4.55
N ALA A 223 37.51 7.26 -3.25
CA ALA A 223 38.26 6.19 -2.55
C ALA A 223 37.41 4.95 -2.32
N LEU A 224 36.12 5.13 -1.99
CA LEU A 224 35.15 4.03 -1.82
C LEU A 224 34.73 3.46 -3.17
N ALA A 225 34.42 4.30 -4.16
CA ALA A 225 34.04 3.88 -5.49
C ALA A 225 35.06 2.95 -6.18
N ARG A 226 36.36 3.06 -5.80
CA ARG A 226 37.44 2.18 -6.30
C ARG A 226 37.49 0.83 -5.58
N ARG A 227 36.73 0.64 -4.50
CA ARG A 227 36.82 -0.56 -3.63
C ARG A 227 35.53 -1.38 -3.69
N PHE A 228 34.41 -0.74 -3.98
CA PHE A 228 33.13 -1.41 -4.10
C PHE A 228 32.78 -1.69 -5.57
N ASN A 229 32.08 -2.79 -5.79
CA ASN A 229 31.49 -3.14 -7.08
C ASN A 229 29.98 -3.24 -6.93
N GLU A 230 29.26 -2.60 -7.82
CA GLU A 230 27.80 -2.64 -7.86
C GLU A 230 27.29 -3.98 -8.39
N VAL A 231 26.34 -4.56 -7.67
CA VAL A 231 25.46 -5.65 -8.13
C VAL A 231 24.04 -5.12 -8.14
N LYS A 232 23.45 -4.99 -9.32
CA LYS A 232 22.09 -4.47 -9.46
C LYS A 232 21.07 -5.52 -9.13
N ILE A 233 20.17 -5.20 -8.19
CA ILE A 233 19.05 -6.04 -7.81
C ILE A 233 17.76 -5.36 -8.29
N ASN A 234 17.22 -5.88 -9.39
CA ASN A 234 15.98 -5.39 -9.94
C ASN A 234 14.78 -6.05 -9.25
N ALA A 235 13.63 -5.33 -9.24
CA ALA A 235 12.37 -5.95 -8.84
C ALA A 235 12.07 -7.13 -9.78
N PRO A 236 11.64 -8.29 -9.25
CA PRO A 236 11.25 -9.44 -10.05
C PRO A 236 9.99 -9.14 -10.86
N SER A 237 9.78 -9.88 -11.94
CA SER A 237 8.54 -9.84 -12.69
C SER A 237 7.36 -10.41 -11.86
N ALA A 238 6.13 -10.22 -12.32
CA ALA A 238 4.96 -10.83 -11.69
C ALA A 238 5.05 -12.37 -11.70
N GLU A 239 5.58 -12.95 -12.77
CA GLU A 239 5.78 -14.39 -12.92
C GLU A 239 6.86 -14.92 -11.96
N ASP A 240 8.01 -14.25 -11.88
CA ASP A 240 9.05 -14.61 -10.91
C ASP A 240 8.56 -14.47 -9.48
N THR A 241 7.78 -13.41 -9.19
CA THR A 241 7.17 -13.21 -7.86
C THR A 241 6.20 -14.34 -7.52
N PHE A 242 5.45 -14.86 -8.51
CA PHE A 242 4.58 -16.00 -8.28
C PHE A 242 5.37 -17.25 -7.90
N HIS A 243 6.51 -17.50 -8.55
CA HIS A 243 7.40 -18.61 -8.18
C HIS A 243 7.99 -18.43 -6.77
N ILE A 244 8.35 -17.20 -6.39
CA ILE A 244 8.79 -16.89 -5.02
C ILE A 244 7.69 -17.21 -4.01
N LEU A 245 6.47 -16.72 -4.23
CA LEU A 245 5.34 -17.01 -3.33
C LEU A 245 5.01 -18.50 -3.26
N LEU A 246 5.10 -19.24 -4.37
CA LEU A 246 4.92 -20.70 -4.38
C LEU A 246 5.94 -21.41 -3.47
N GLY A 247 7.18 -20.97 -3.48
CA GLY A 247 8.21 -21.55 -2.64
C GLY A 247 8.08 -21.21 -1.16
N LEU A 248 7.58 -20.00 -0.84
CA LEU A 248 7.36 -19.55 0.53
C LEU A 248 6.00 -20.00 1.09
N ARG A 249 5.06 -20.41 0.24
CA ARG A 249 3.68 -20.78 0.60
C ARG A 249 3.60 -21.65 1.85
N HIS A 250 4.34 -22.76 1.87
CA HIS A 250 4.25 -23.74 2.94
C HIS A 250 4.66 -23.19 4.32
N LEU A 251 5.52 -22.16 4.35
CA LEU A 251 5.93 -21.49 5.58
C LEU A 251 4.77 -20.67 6.15
N TYR A 252 4.13 -19.87 5.31
CA TYR A 252 2.95 -19.07 5.71
C TYR A 252 1.74 -19.93 6.04
N GLU A 253 1.45 -20.97 5.25
CA GLU A 253 0.39 -21.93 5.51
C GLU A 253 0.58 -22.66 6.86
N LYS A 254 1.81 -23.03 7.18
CA LYS A 254 2.16 -23.66 8.45
C LYS A 254 2.06 -22.68 9.62
N HIS A 255 2.53 -21.45 9.43
CA HIS A 255 2.55 -20.43 10.48
C HIS A 255 1.13 -19.99 10.88
N HIS A 256 0.29 -19.70 9.89
CA HIS A 256 -1.07 -19.17 10.10
C HIS A 256 -2.15 -20.25 10.14
N ASN A 257 -1.82 -21.50 9.80
CA ASN A 257 -2.79 -22.61 9.66
C ASN A 257 -3.93 -22.32 8.66
N VAL A 258 -3.57 -21.72 7.52
CA VAL A 258 -4.48 -21.31 6.43
C VAL A 258 -3.97 -21.92 5.13
N ASP A 259 -4.87 -22.34 4.23
CA ASP A 259 -4.48 -22.79 2.89
C ASP A 259 -4.48 -21.58 1.93
N LEU A 260 -3.42 -21.47 1.10
CA LEU A 260 -3.21 -20.38 0.15
C LEU A 260 -3.23 -20.91 -1.30
N PRO A 261 -4.39 -20.98 -1.96
CA PRO A 261 -4.50 -21.44 -3.35
C PRO A 261 -3.73 -20.55 -4.33
N ASP A 262 -3.32 -21.11 -5.48
CA ASP A 262 -2.61 -20.38 -6.54
C ASP A 262 -3.36 -19.13 -7.02
N SER A 263 -4.69 -19.19 -7.06
CA SER A 263 -5.53 -18.06 -7.44
C SER A 263 -5.41 -16.87 -6.47
N VAL A 264 -5.22 -17.15 -5.19
CA VAL A 264 -5.03 -16.15 -4.12
C VAL A 264 -3.65 -15.51 -4.23
N LEU A 265 -2.60 -16.31 -4.47
CA LEU A 265 -1.24 -15.81 -4.68
C LEU A 265 -1.15 -14.91 -5.92
N LYS A 266 -1.78 -15.30 -7.02
CA LYS A 266 -1.88 -14.47 -8.23
C LYS A 266 -2.63 -13.17 -7.96
N ALA A 267 -3.77 -13.25 -7.28
CA ALA A 267 -4.53 -12.05 -6.91
C ALA A 267 -3.73 -11.11 -5.99
N ALA A 268 -2.93 -11.65 -5.05
CA ALA A 268 -2.05 -10.84 -4.21
C ALA A 268 -1.01 -10.07 -5.03
N ILE A 269 -0.42 -10.70 -6.05
CA ILE A 269 0.52 -10.04 -6.96
C ILE A 269 -0.18 -8.94 -7.75
N ASP A 270 -1.28 -9.28 -8.44
CA ASP A 270 -2.01 -8.35 -9.31
C ASP A 270 -2.52 -7.14 -8.52
N TYR A 271 -3.12 -7.37 -7.36
CA TYR A 271 -3.63 -6.31 -6.50
C TYR A 271 -2.49 -5.48 -5.88
N SER A 272 -1.36 -6.09 -5.50
CA SER A 272 -0.20 -5.35 -5.01
C SER A 272 0.39 -4.44 -6.09
N ILE A 273 0.46 -4.88 -7.35
CA ILE A 273 0.92 -4.06 -8.49
C ILE A 273 -0.04 -2.90 -8.72
N GLN A 274 -1.34 -3.19 -8.73
CA GLN A 274 -2.37 -2.22 -9.07
C GLN A 274 -2.61 -1.19 -7.96
N TYR A 275 -2.67 -1.63 -6.70
CA TYR A 275 -3.14 -0.80 -5.58
C TYR A 275 -2.03 -0.34 -4.64
N ILE A 276 -0.82 -0.92 -4.71
CA ILE A 276 0.34 -0.57 -3.86
C ILE A 276 1.54 -0.20 -4.75
N PRO A 277 1.48 0.92 -5.51
CA PRO A 277 2.54 1.30 -6.43
C PRO A 277 3.82 1.80 -5.74
N GLN A 278 3.74 2.22 -4.45
CA GLN A 278 4.87 2.83 -3.73
C GLN A 278 5.93 1.83 -3.27
N ARG A 279 5.61 0.53 -3.27
CA ARG A 279 6.51 -0.55 -2.86
C ARG A 279 6.87 -1.44 -4.03
N SER A 280 8.01 -2.10 -3.95
CA SER A 280 8.50 -3.01 -4.98
C SER A 280 8.04 -4.45 -4.75
N LEU A 281 7.99 -5.23 -5.83
CA LEU A 281 7.92 -6.68 -5.74
C LEU A 281 9.31 -7.24 -5.31
N PRO A 282 9.35 -8.37 -4.60
CA PRO A 282 8.24 -9.22 -4.18
C PRO A 282 7.60 -8.80 -2.85
N ASP A 283 8.24 -7.92 -2.08
CA ASP A 283 7.92 -7.55 -0.70
C ASP A 283 6.44 -7.20 -0.50
N LYS A 284 5.88 -6.30 -1.32
CA LYS A 284 4.47 -5.88 -1.22
C LYS A 284 3.46 -7.04 -1.44
N ALA A 285 3.83 -8.04 -2.23
CA ALA A 285 2.98 -9.20 -2.46
C ALA A 285 3.09 -10.20 -1.31
N ILE A 286 4.28 -10.39 -0.77
CA ILE A 286 4.54 -11.22 0.42
C ILE A 286 3.79 -10.65 1.62
N ASP A 287 3.96 -9.34 1.91
CA ASP A 287 3.25 -8.65 3.00
C ASP A 287 1.73 -8.81 2.88
N LEU A 288 1.20 -8.71 1.67
CA LEU A 288 -0.24 -8.83 1.44
C LEU A 288 -0.75 -10.25 1.71
N VAL A 289 0.01 -11.28 1.34
CA VAL A 289 -0.30 -12.67 1.63
C VAL A 289 -0.23 -12.93 3.14
N ASP A 290 0.84 -12.48 3.80
CA ASP A 290 1.04 -12.63 5.24
C ASP A 290 -0.08 -11.96 6.04
N MET A 291 -0.39 -10.70 5.73
CA MET A 291 -1.47 -9.94 6.36
C MET A 291 -2.84 -10.61 6.16
N THR A 292 -3.10 -11.17 4.98
CA THR A 292 -4.36 -11.87 4.70
C THR A 292 -4.46 -13.16 5.49
N ALA A 293 -3.38 -13.95 5.51
CA ALA A 293 -3.32 -15.20 6.25
C ALA A 293 -3.46 -14.97 7.77
N ALA A 294 -2.76 -13.95 8.30
CA ALA A 294 -2.87 -13.55 9.70
C ALA A 294 -4.30 -13.12 10.07
N HIS A 295 -4.97 -12.37 9.18
CA HIS A 295 -6.35 -11.94 9.41
C HIS A 295 -7.32 -13.12 9.44
N LEU A 296 -7.21 -14.05 8.49
CA LEU A 296 -8.02 -15.26 8.46
C LEU A 296 -7.79 -16.14 9.70
N ALA A 297 -6.53 -16.29 10.11
CA ALA A 297 -6.18 -17.02 11.34
C ALA A 297 -6.82 -16.37 12.58
N ALA A 298 -6.84 -15.03 12.66
CA ALA A 298 -7.48 -14.31 13.77
C ALA A 298 -9.01 -14.45 13.79
N GLN A 299 -9.64 -14.53 12.61
CA GLN A 299 -11.10 -14.76 12.51
C GLN A 299 -11.49 -16.21 12.82
N HIS A 300 -10.58 -17.15 12.58
CA HIS A 300 -10.79 -18.57 12.78
C HIS A 300 -9.74 -19.14 13.75
N PRO A 301 -9.77 -18.74 15.04
CA PRO A 301 -8.77 -19.18 15.99
C PRO A 301 -8.83 -20.72 16.08
N VAL A 302 -7.68 -21.34 15.85
CA VAL A 302 -7.52 -22.78 16.01
C VAL A 302 -7.70 -23.08 17.50
N THR A 303 -8.79 -23.75 17.84
CA THR A 303 -9.00 -24.24 19.19
C THR A 303 -7.88 -25.23 19.51
N ASN A 304 -7.08 -24.93 20.52
CA ASN A 304 -5.96 -25.79 20.89
C ASN A 304 -6.50 -27.11 21.46
N LEU A 305 -6.72 -28.09 20.58
CA LEU A 305 -7.26 -29.40 20.95
C LEU A 305 -6.49 -30.05 22.09
N LYS A 306 -5.17 -29.94 22.09
CA LYS A 306 -4.35 -30.47 23.18
C LYS A 306 -4.67 -29.81 24.51
N ALA A 307 -4.95 -28.51 24.51
CA ALA A 307 -5.35 -27.81 25.74
C ALA A 307 -6.75 -28.22 26.17
N LEU A 308 -7.71 -28.40 25.26
CA LEU A 308 -9.04 -28.92 25.56
C LEU A 308 -9.01 -30.38 26.01
N GLU A 309 -8.19 -31.23 25.40
CA GLU A 309 -7.96 -32.59 25.80
C GLU A 309 -7.36 -32.68 27.22
N GLN A 310 -6.37 -31.81 27.51
CA GLN A 310 -5.79 -31.72 28.86
C GLN A 310 -6.80 -31.20 29.88
N GLU A 311 -7.59 -30.19 29.53
CA GLU A 311 -8.65 -29.68 30.41
C GLU A 311 -9.72 -30.76 30.68
N MET A 312 -10.12 -31.50 29.63
CA MET A 312 -11.07 -32.61 29.76
C MET A 312 -10.52 -33.72 30.62
N GLU A 313 -9.23 -34.07 30.51
CA GLU A 313 -8.60 -35.08 31.33
C GLU A 313 -8.49 -34.62 32.80
N ASN A 314 -8.15 -33.36 33.02
CA ASN A 314 -8.12 -32.75 34.35
C ASN A 314 -9.53 -32.77 35.00
N GLU A 315 -10.59 -32.47 34.23
CA GLU A 315 -11.97 -32.51 34.73
C GLU A 315 -12.45 -33.93 35.00
N LYS A 316 -12.01 -34.96 34.24
CA LYS A 316 -12.27 -36.37 34.56
C LYS A 316 -11.63 -36.79 35.88
N VAL A 317 -10.36 -36.42 36.10
CA VAL A 317 -9.66 -36.69 37.37
C VAL A 317 -10.37 -36.02 38.55
N LYS A 318 -10.88 -34.78 38.36
CA LYS A 318 -11.67 -34.09 39.38
C LYS A 318 -13.00 -34.81 39.65
N GLN A 319 -13.70 -35.29 38.62
CA GLN A 319 -14.93 -36.05 38.73
C GLN A 319 -14.71 -37.36 39.51
N GLU A 320 -13.64 -38.12 39.20
CA GLU A 320 -13.30 -39.34 39.91
C GLU A 320 -13.02 -39.11 41.41
N LYS A 321 -12.27 -38.02 41.71
CA LYS A 321 -12.01 -37.66 43.13
C LYS A 321 -13.28 -37.25 43.88
N ALA A 322 -14.16 -36.47 43.22
CA ALA A 322 -15.44 -36.07 43.81
C ALA A 322 -16.36 -37.27 44.06
N VAL A 323 -16.40 -38.25 43.15
CA VAL A 323 -17.13 -39.53 43.34
C VAL A 323 -16.54 -40.32 44.50
N ALA A 324 -15.21 -40.41 44.62
CA ALA A 324 -14.53 -41.13 45.70
C ALA A 324 -14.74 -40.48 47.10
N SER A 325 -15.02 -39.15 47.13
CA SER A 325 -15.34 -38.42 48.35
C SER A 325 -16.84 -38.27 48.61
N GLU A 326 -17.70 -38.95 47.83
CA GLU A 326 -19.18 -38.88 47.90
C GLU A 326 -19.76 -37.46 47.70
N ASP A 327 -18.98 -36.53 47.06
CA ASP A 327 -19.45 -35.22 46.72
C ASP A 327 -20.13 -35.22 45.35
N PHE A 328 -21.41 -35.56 45.35
CA PHE A 328 -22.21 -35.70 44.12
C PHE A 328 -22.45 -34.38 43.41
N GLU A 329 -22.42 -33.24 44.13
CA GLU A 329 -22.60 -31.93 43.51
C GLU A 329 -21.36 -31.51 42.69
N ALA A 330 -20.17 -31.70 43.23
CA ALA A 330 -18.90 -31.45 42.50
C ALA A 330 -18.74 -32.43 41.31
N ALA A 331 -19.12 -33.69 41.45
CA ALA A 331 -19.08 -34.69 40.39
C ALA A 331 -20.03 -34.32 39.23
N LEU A 332 -21.21 -33.79 39.52
CA LEU A 332 -22.17 -33.34 38.49
C LEU A 332 -21.66 -32.12 37.75
N LYS A 333 -21.07 -31.15 38.45
CA LYS A 333 -20.44 -29.94 37.81
C LYS A 333 -19.31 -30.33 36.85
N SER A 334 -18.41 -31.23 37.27
CA SER A 334 -17.36 -31.73 36.40
C SER A 334 -17.89 -32.49 35.19
N LYS A 335 -18.96 -33.29 35.38
CA LYS A 335 -19.63 -34.00 34.27
C LYS A 335 -20.21 -33.02 33.24
N THR A 336 -20.92 -32.00 33.68
CA THR A 336 -21.49 -30.97 32.80
C THR A 336 -20.37 -30.25 32.01
N ARG A 337 -19.26 -29.94 32.72
CA ARG A 337 -18.09 -29.28 32.07
C ARG A 337 -17.46 -30.20 31.02
N ILE A 338 -17.34 -31.50 31.26
CA ILE A 338 -16.84 -32.46 30.28
C ILE A 338 -17.79 -32.57 29.08
N GLU A 339 -19.09 -32.50 29.26
CA GLU A 339 -20.06 -32.49 28.17
C GLU A 339 -19.96 -31.20 27.33
N GLU A 340 -19.83 -30.04 27.98
CA GLU A 340 -19.56 -28.76 27.31
C GLU A 340 -18.26 -28.79 26.48
N LEU A 341 -17.15 -29.29 27.06
CA LEU A 341 -15.89 -29.46 26.37
C LEU A 341 -15.99 -30.39 25.17
N LYS A 342 -16.71 -31.51 25.30
CA LYS A 342 -16.98 -32.44 24.19
C LYS A 342 -17.80 -31.77 23.09
N GLN A 343 -18.80 -30.98 23.45
CA GLN A 343 -19.61 -30.23 22.48
C GLN A 343 -18.78 -29.15 21.77
N HIS A 344 -17.94 -28.41 22.51
CA HIS A 344 -16.96 -27.51 21.95
C HIS A 344 -15.97 -28.19 21.00
N MET A 345 -15.53 -29.40 21.29
CA MET A 345 -14.67 -30.21 20.41
C MET A 345 -15.42 -30.74 19.18
N SER A 346 -16.71 -30.99 19.25
CA SER A 346 -17.53 -31.46 18.12
C SER A 346 -18.00 -30.30 17.21
N ASP A 347 -18.34 -29.16 17.80
CA ASP A 347 -18.83 -27.98 17.07
C ASP A 347 -17.71 -27.26 16.31
N HIS A 348 -16.47 -27.36 16.79
CA HIS A 348 -15.31 -26.93 16.05
C HIS A 348 -14.83 -28.09 15.18
N GLN A 349 -15.06 -27.99 13.87
CA GLN A 349 -14.52 -28.90 12.87
C GLN A 349 -13.00 -28.96 13.03
N VAL A 350 -12.57 -30.03 13.71
CA VAL A 350 -11.19 -30.27 14.10
C VAL A 350 -10.34 -30.37 12.84
N GLY A 351 -9.43 -29.44 12.64
CA GLY A 351 -8.30 -29.59 11.71
C GLY A 351 -8.54 -29.22 10.26
N GLN A 352 -9.68 -28.65 9.85
CA GLN A 352 -9.77 -28.07 8.51
C GLN A 352 -9.11 -26.69 8.51
N ARG A 353 -8.00 -26.58 7.77
CA ARG A 353 -7.42 -25.28 7.46
C ARG A 353 -8.44 -24.46 6.69
N VAL A 354 -8.58 -23.20 7.06
CA VAL A 354 -9.40 -22.25 6.30
C VAL A 354 -8.68 -21.95 5.00
N SER A 355 -9.36 -22.13 3.88
CA SER A 355 -8.78 -21.77 2.58
C SER A 355 -9.09 -20.32 2.27
N ALA A 356 -8.04 -19.52 2.01
CA ALA A 356 -8.17 -18.14 1.59
C ALA A 356 -8.85 -18.06 0.21
N ILE A 357 -9.63 -17.01 0.00
CA ILE A 357 -10.26 -16.68 -1.27
C ILE A 357 -9.78 -15.31 -1.77
N ILE A 358 -9.99 -15.03 -3.06
CA ILE A 358 -9.57 -13.76 -3.68
C ILE A 358 -10.16 -12.54 -2.94
N ASN A 359 -11.37 -12.68 -2.42
CA ASN A 359 -12.02 -11.60 -1.68
C ASN A 359 -11.30 -11.24 -0.37
N ASP A 360 -10.61 -12.16 0.26
CA ASP A 360 -9.84 -11.90 1.49
C ASP A 360 -8.61 -11.03 1.18
N ILE A 361 -7.96 -11.27 0.04
CA ILE A 361 -6.91 -10.39 -0.48
C ILE A 361 -7.48 -8.99 -0.75
N ALA A 362 -8.66 -8.90 -1.39
CA ALA A 362 -9.31 -7.63 -1.67
C ALA A 362 -9.62 -6.85 -0.38
N GLN A 363 -10.11 -7.51 0.67
CA GLN A 363 -10.34 -6.90 1.99
C GLN A 363 -9.04 -6.42 2.64
N SER A 364 -7.95 -7.18 2.50
CA SER A 364 -6.64 -6.81 3.04
C SER A 364 -6.08 -5.57 2.33
N VAL A 365 -6.24 -5.49 1.00
CA VAL A 365 -5.90 -4.29 0.23
C VAL A 365 -6.76 -3.09 0.64
N GLU A 366 -8.07 -3.30 0.84
CA GLU A 366 -8.99 -2.25 1.29
C GLU A 366 -8.57 -1.67 2.64
N ARG A 367 -8.15 -2.51 3.59
CA ARG A 367 -7.64 -2.06 4.89
C ARG A 367 -6.35 -1.27 4.77
N LEU A 368 -5.44 -1.72 3.90
CA LEU A 368 -4.13 -1.10 3.73
C LEU A 368 -4.22 0.25 3.00
N THR A 369 -5.09 0.35 2.00
CA THR A 369 -5.15 1.48 1.07
C THR A 369 -6.36 2.39 1.27
N GLY A 370 -7.39 1.92 1.99
CA GLY A 370 -8.68 2.58 2.09
C GLY A 370 -9.56 2.48 0.83
N ILE A 371 -9.11 1.75 -0.20
CA ILE A 371 -9.82 1.58 -1.47
C ILE A 371 -10.78 0.40 -1.35
N PRO A 372 -12.09 0.54 -1.64
CA PRO A 372 -13.06 -0.53 -1.48
C PRO A 372 -12.94 -1.63 -2.55
N VAL A 373 -11.77 -2.29 -2.61
CA VAL A 373 -11.44 -3.32 -3.61
C VAL A 373 -12.33 -4.56 -3.47
N SER A 374 -12.73 -4.90 -2.24
CA SER A 374 -13.62 -6.04 -1.97
C SER A 374 -15.00 -5.89 -2.63
N LYS A 375 -15.42 -4.65 -2.87
CA LYS A 375 -16.66 -4.33 -3.59
C LYS A 375 -16.50 -4.32 -5.12
N MET A 376 -15.27 -4.51 -5.61
CA MET A 376 -14.88 -4.42 -7.03
C MET A 376 -14.80 -5.78 -7.76
N GLY A 377 -15.41 -6.85 -7.23
CA GLY A 377 -15.46 -8.18 -7.86
C GLY A 377 -16.49 -8.30 -8.99
N ASN A 378 -17.00 -9.50 -9.28
CA ASN A 378 -17.98 -9.77 -10.35
C ASN A 378 -19.26 -8.90 -10.33
N SER A 379 -19.55 -8.23 -9.19
CA SER A 379 -20.58 -7.19 -9.08
C SER A 379 -20.23 -5.86 -9.78
N ASP A 380 -18.98 -5.66 -10.20
CA ASP A 380 -18.52 -4.39 -10.78
C ASP A 380 -19.15 -4.13 -12.15
N LEU A 381 -19.32 -5.14 -12.97
CA LEU A 381 -19.99 -4.96 -14.27
C LEU A 381 -21.45 -4.53 -14.10
N GLU A 382 -22.15 -5.04 -13.09
CA GLU A 382 -23.51 -4.62 -12.79
C GLU A 382 -23.54 -3.20 -12.19
N ARG A 383 -22.63 -2.90 -11.26
CA ARG A 383 -22.49 -1.54 -10.71
C ARG A 383 -22.12 -0.52 -11.78
N LEU A 384 -21.24 -0.86 -12.71
CA LEU A 384 -20.89 0.01 -13.84
C LEU A 384 -22.06 0.21 -14.80
N LYS A 385 -22.93 -0.78 -14.98
CA LYS A 385 -24.16 -0.64 -15.79
C LYS A 385 -25.13 0.36 -15.17
N GLU A 386 -25.25 0.37 -13.84
CA GLU A 386 -26.20 1.22 -13.10
C GLU A 386 -25.61 2.55 -12.63
N MET A 387 -24.33 2.83 -12.93
CA MET A 387 -23.64 4.06 -12.51
C MET A 387 -24.41 5.33 -12.89
N ASP A 388 -24.90 5.41 -14.13
CA ASP A 388 -25.64 6.57 -14.60
C ASP A 388 -26.97 6.76 -13.84
N SER A 389 -27.67 5.68 -13.51
CA SER A 389 -28.90 5.74 -12.72
C SER A 389 -28.65 6.25 -11.29
N ARG A 390 -27.57 5.78 -10.65
CA ARG A 390 -27.19 6.25 -9.31
C ARG A 390 -26.74 7.70 -9.31
N LEU A 391 -25.96 8.13 -10.29
CA LEU A 391 -25.53 9.52 -10.40
C LEU A 391 -26.71 10.47 -10.69
N LYS A 392 -27.67 10.07 -11.55
CA LYS A 392 -28.88 10.85 -11.85
C LYS A 392 -29.76 11.11 -10.64
N GLN A 393 -29.76 10.23 -9.64
CA GLN A 393 -30.51 10.43 -8.38
C GLN A 393 -30.00 11.63 -7.56
N HIS A 394 -28.74 12.04 -7.76
CA HIS A 394 -28.12 13.12 -7.00
C HIS A 394 -27.75 14.34 -7.83
N VAL A 395 -27.64 14.18 -9.16
CA VAL A 395 -27.28 15.26 -10.09
C VAL A 395 -28.45 15.50 -11.03
N ILE A 396 -29.29 16.43 -10.63
CA ILE A 396 -30.55 16.73 -11.30
C ILE A 396 -30.36 17.66 -12.51
N GLY A 397 -31.15 17.48 -13.57
CA GLY A 397 -31.14 18.31 -14.76
C GLY A 397 -29.96 18.12 -15.72
N GLN A 398 -29.04 17.22 -15.43
CA GLN A 398 -27.80 17.03 -16.20
C GLN A 398 -27.66 15.61 -16.81
N ASN A 399 -28.75 15.02 -17.24
CA ASN A 399 -28.77 13.62 -17.71
C ASN A 399 -27.74 13.32 -18.79
N GLN A 400 -27.56 14.20 -19.78
CA GLN A 400 -26.58 14.01 -20.86
C GLN A 400 -25.14 14.03 -20.36
N ALA A 401 -24.83 14.92 -19.40
CA ALA A 401 -23.51 15.02 -18.78
C ALA A 401 -23.19 13.73 -17.99
N VAL A 402 -24.14 13.27 -17.18
CA VAL A 402 -24.01 12.03 -16.39
C VAL A 402 -23.78 10.81 -17.30
N GLU A 403 -24.57 10.67 -18.36
CA GLU A 403 -24.43 9.57 -19.32
C GLU A 403 -23.09 9.57 -20.03
N ALA A 404 -22.60 10.76 -20.43
CA ALA A 404 -21.29 10.89 -21.09
C ALA A 404 -20.14 10.46 -20.16
N VAL A 405 -20.16 10.90 -18.89
CA VAL A 405 -19.18 10.49 -17.88
C VAL A 405 -19.24 8.98 -17.65
N ALA A 406 -20.44 8.45 -17.35
CA ALA A 406 -20.60 7.02 -17.08
C ALA A 406 -20.17 6.14 -18.25
N ARG A 407 -20.44 6.56 -19.50
CA ARG A 407 -20.01 5.84 -20.70
C ARG A 407 -18.48 5.80 -20.83
N ALA A 408 -17.79 6.91 -20.59
CA ALA A 408 -16.35 6.98 -20.69
C ALA A 408 -15.68 6.13 -19.58
N ILE A 409 -16.15 6.21 -18.34
CA ILE A 409 -15.67 5.38 -17.23
C ILE A 409 -15.89 3.90 -17.50
N ARG A 410 -17.07 3.50 -17.99
CA ARG A 410 -17.39 2.12 -18.35
C ARG A 410 -16.43 1.58 -19.40
N ARG A 411 -16.12 2.37 -20.46
CA ARG A 411 -15.21 1.97 -21.52
C ARG A 411 -13.80 1.70 -20.97
N ASN A 412 -13.28 2.58 -20.14
CA ASN A 412 -11.96 2.42 -19.54
C ASN A 412 -11.91 1.20 -18.59
N ARG A 413 -12.88 1.07 -17.68
CA ARG A 413 -12.94 -0.04 -16.71
C ARG A 413 -13.17 -1.41 -17.37
N ALA A 414 -13.81 -1.45 -18.54
CA ALA A 414 -13.97 -2.67 -19.31
C ALA A 414 -12.70 -3.07 -20.09
N GLY A 415 -11.60 -2.33 -19.97
CA GLY A 415 -10.30 -2.65 -20.59
C GLY A 415 -10.21 -2.31 -22.08
N PHE A 416 -11.10 -1.47 -22.60
CA PHE A 416 -11.07 -1.04 -24.00
C PHE A 416 -10.21 0.22 -24.26
N ASP A 417 -9.51 0.71 -23.24
CA ASP A 417 -8.53 1.82 -23.37
C ASP A 417 -7.10 1.31 -23.13
N ASP A 418 -6.11 2.03 -23.68
CA ASP A 418 -4.69 1.62 -23.74
C ASP A 418 -3.97 1.52 -22.38
N GLY A 419 -4.62 1.77 -21.24
CA GLY A 419 -4.09 1.64 -19.89
C GLY A 419 -2.94 2.58 -19.54
N HIS A 420 -2.59 3.52 -20.42
CA HIS A 420 -1.55 4.52 -20.20
C HIS A 420 -2.07 5.83 -19.64
N ARG A 421 -3.33 6.14 -19.88
CA ARG A 421 -4.02 7.38 -19.48
C ARG A 421 -4.73 7.25 -18.13
N PRO A 422 -5.15 8.36 -17.50
CA PRO A 422 -6.07 8.34 -16.36
C PRO A 422 -7.36 7.57 -16.66
N ILE A 423 -8.07 7.08 -15.61
CA ILE A 423 -9.34 6.35 -15.75
C ILE A 423 -10.35 7.16 -16.58
N GLY A 424 -10.34 8.48 -16.43
CA GLY A 424 -11.14 9.41 -17.21
C GLY A 424 -10.59 10.82 -17.12
N SER A 425 -10.72 11.57 -18.21
CA SER A 425 -10.38 12.99 -18.26
C SER A 425 -11.52 13.76 -18.89
N PHE A 426 -12.09 14.71 -18.15
CA PHE A 426 -13.29 15.42 -18.52
C PHE A 426 -13.13 16.93 -18.40
N LEU A 427 -13.62 17.69 -19.36
CA LEU A 427 -13.79 19.12 -19.23
C LEU A 427 -15.29 19.45 -19.09
N PHE A 428 -15.69 19.88 -17.91
CA PHE A 428 -17.06 20.29 -17.58
C PHE A 428 -17.23 21.77 -17.87
N VAL A 429 -18.04 22.11 -18.82
CA VAL A 429 -18.24 23.47 -19.28
C VAL A 429 -19.70 23.90 -19.10
N GLY A 430 -19.92 25.10 -18.63
CA GLY A 430 -21.28 25.62 -18.45
C GLY A 430 -21.39 26.75 -17.41
N PRO A 431 -22.59 27.30 -17.21
CA PRO A 431 -22.80 28.37 -16.25
C PRO A 431 -22.42 28.01 -14.82
N THR A 432 -22.32 28.99 -13.94
CA THR A 432 -22.08 28.76 -12.51
C THR A 432 -23.31 28.14 -11.84
N GLY A 433 -23.11 27.24 -10.86
CA GLY A 433 -24.20 26.70 -10.03
C GLY A 433 -25.09 25.66 -10.71
N VAL A 434 -24.69 25.04 -11.81
CA VAL A 434 -25.49 24.03 -12.55
C VAL A 434 -25.15 22.57 -12.16
N GLY A 435 -24.26 22.35 -11.18
CA GLY A 435 -23.98 21.01 -10.67
C GLY A 435 -22.63 20.40 -11.10
N LYS A 436 -21.70 21.13 -11.77
CA LYS A 436 -20.39 20.62 -12.20
C LYS A 436 -19.60 19.97 -11.05
N THR A 437 -19.43 20.69 -9.95
CA THR A 437 -18.70 20.20 -8.77
C THR A 437 -19.46 19.08 -8.04
N GLU A 438 -20.81 19.11 -8.08
CA GLU A 438 -21.62 18.05 -7.44
C GLU A 438 -21.48 16.72 -8.18
N LEU A 439 -21.45 16.72 -9.52
CA LEU A 439 -21.18 15.52 -10.30
C LEU A 439 -19.80 14.93 -9.96
N ALA A 440 -18.78 15.77 -9.80
CA ALA A 440 -17.46 15.31 -9.38
C ALA A 440 -17.50 14.63 -7.99
N LYS A 441 -18.23 15.21 -7.01
CA LYS A 441 -18.37 14.64 -5.66
C LYS A 441 -19.15 13.31 -5.67
N GLN A 442 -20.23 13.22 -6.44
CA GLN A 442 -21.01 12.00 -6.53
C GLN A 442 -20.23 10.89 -7.28
N LEU A 443 -19.44 11.27 -8.29
CA LEU A 443 -18.54 10.34 -8.97
C LEU A 443 -17.44 9.83 -8.02
N ALA A 444 -16.86 10.67 -7.15
CA ALA A 444 -15.89 10.25 -6.13
C ALA A 444 -16.51 9.24 -5.16
N LEU A 445 -17.72 9.50 -4.70
CA LEU A 445 -18.44 8.58 -3.82
C LEU A 445 -18.72 7.23 -4.50
N ASP A 446 -19.15 7.26 -5.77
CA ASP A 446 -19.49 6.05 -6.51
C ASP A 446 -18.24 5.21 -6.84
N MET A 447 -17.15 5.85 -7.27
CA MET A 447 -15.93 5.18 -7.71
C MET A 447 -14.98 4.81 -6.58
N PHE A 448 -14.85 5.68 -5.58
CA PHE A 448 -13.82 5.56 -4.53
C PHE A 448 -14.41 5.46 -3.12
N GLY A 449 -15.74 5.42 -3.00
CA GLY A 449 -16.44 5.19 -1.73
C GLY A 449 -16.51 6.38 -0.77
N SER A 450 -15.89 7.53 -1.11
CA SER A 450 -15.89 8.74 -0.29
C SER A 450 -16.02 10.00 -1.14
N LYS A 451 -16.78 10.98 -0.66
CA LYS A 451 -16.86 12.32 -1.27
C LYS A 451 -15.59 13.14 -1.05
N GLU A 452 -14.77 12.74 -0.06
CA GLU A 452 -13.48 13.35 0.26
C GLU A 452 -12.33 12.83 -0.63
N ALA A 453 -12.57 11.77 -1.43
CA ALA A 453 -11.59 11.27 -2.41
C ALA A 453 -11.43 12.23 -3.60
N ILE A 454 -11.28 13.54 -3.31
CA ILE A 454 -11.11 14.63 -4.27
C ILE A 454 -9.90 15.46 -3.89
N ILE A 455 -8.98 15.61 -4.85
CA ILE A 455 -7.90 16.57 -4.81
C ILE A 455 -8.37 17.82 -5.56
N ARG A 456 -8.87 18.82 -4.84
CA ARG A 456 -9.34 20.07 -5.45
C ARG A 456 -8.20 21.07 -5.56
N LEU A 457 -8.08 21.69 -6.72
CA LEU A 457 -7.17 22.79 -7.03
C LEU A 457 -8.00 23.90 -7.69
N ASP A 458 -7.95 25.11 -7.12
CA ASP A 458 -8.53 26.31 -7.72
C ASP A 458 -7.50 26.94 -8.64
N MET A 459 -7.71 26.93 -9.93
CA MET A 459 -6.73 27.39 -10.92
C MET A 459 -6.50 28.90 -10.88
N SER A 460 -7.33 29.66 -10.19
CA SER A 460 -7.08 31.06 -9.92
C SER A 460 -5.81 31.31 -9.08
N GLU A 461 -5.47 30.34 -8.19
CA GLU A 461 -4.24 30.35 -7.38
C GLU A 461 -2.99 29.99 -8.20
N TYR A 462 -3.18 29.47 -9.40
CA TYR A 462 -2.16 28.97 -10.31
C TYR A 462 -2.07 29.80 -11.61
N SER A 463 -2.31 31.10 -11.51
CA SER A 463 -2.32 32.04 -12.62
C SER A 463 -0.97 32.76 -12.86
N ASP A 464 0.04 32.49 -12.02
CA ASP A 464 1.36 33.10 -12.10
C ASP A 464 2.44 32.10 -12.57
N ARG A 465 3.63 32.62 -12.96
CA ARG A 465 4.75 31.79 -13.44
C ARG A 465 5.32 30.84 -12.37
N THR A 466 5.03 31.05 -11.09
CA THR A 466 5.47 30.17 -9.99
C THR A 466 4.52 29.00 -9.78
N ALA A 467 3.39 29.00 -10.48
CA ALA A 467 2.32 28.01 -10.36
C ALA A 467 2.82 26.56 -10.61
N VAL A 468 3.74 26.38 -11.55
CA VAL A 468 4.33 25.06 -11.83
C VAL A 468 5.04 24.52 -10.59
N SER A 469 5.84 25.33 -9.90
CA SER A 469 6.52 24.90 -8.66
C SER A 469 5.55 24.56 -7.53
N LYS A 470 4.39 25.21 -7.46
CA LYS A 470 3.32 24.88 -6.52
C LYS A 470 2.68 23.51 -6.80
N LEU A 471 2.68 23.07 -8.07
CA LEU A 471 2.10 21.78 -8.47
C LEU A 471 3.08 20.61 -8.31
N ILE A 472 4.34 20.78 -8.73
CA ILE A 472 5.33 19.69 -8.78
C ILE A 472 6.41 19.79 -7.71
N GLY A 473 6.45 20.89 -6.95
CA GLY A 473 7.50 21.19 -5.99
C GLY A 473 8.70 21.91 -6.60
N THR A 474 9.59 22.38 -5.74
CA THR A 474 10.83 23.08 -6.13
C THR A 474 11.98 22.09 -6.24
N THR A 475 12.93 22.36 -7.16
CA THR A 475 14.17 21.59 -7.27
C THR A 475 15.09 21.86 -6.08
N ALA A 476 15.94 20.88 -5.76
CA ALA A 476 16.91 20.99 -4.67
C ALA A 476 17.80 22.25 -4.81
N GLY A 477 17.89 23.02 -3.73
CA GLY A 477 18.68 24.25 -3.66
C GLY A 477 17.88 25.56 -3.79
N TYR A 478 16.58 25.49 -4.01
CA TYR A 478 15.71 26.69 -4.01
C TYR A 478 14.95 26.82 -2.68
N VAL A 479 14.61 28.06 -2.30
CA VAL A 479 13.80 28.37 -1.12
C VAL A 479 12.43 27.72 -1.26
N GLY A 480 11.98 26.98 -0.23
CA GLY A 480 10.70 26.25 -0.24
C GLY A 480 10.82 24.75 -0.55
N TYR A 481 12.03 24.20 -0.62
CA TYR A 481 12.26 22.77 -0.85
C TYR A 481 11.64 21.88 0.25
N ASP A 482 11.62 22.34 1.50
CA ASP A 482 11.05 21.58 2.63
C ASP A 482 9.51 21.60 2.69
N ASP A 483 8.85 22.51 1.95
CA ASP A 483 7.39 22.70 1.93
C ASP A 483 6.65 21.86 0.86
N ASN A 484 7.30 20.87 0.25
CA ASN A 484 6.73 20.07 -0.86
C ASN A 484 5.55 19.18 -0.45
N ASN A 485 5.17 19.14 0.83
CA ASN A 485 4.14 18.25 1.37
C ASN A 485 2.71 18.46 0.82
N ASN A 486 2.43 19.59 0.18
CA ASN A 486 1.09 19.92 -0.32
C ASN A 486 0.98 20.08 -1.83
N THR A 487 2.01 19.67 -2.59
CA THR A 487 1.99 19.68 -4.06
C THR A 487 0.99 18.67 -4.62
N LEU A 488 0.54 18.88 -5.87
CA LEU A 488 -0.33 17.92 -6.56
C LEU A 488 0.33 16.54 -6.64
N THR A 489 1.61 16.50 -6.98
CA THR A 489 2.37 15.25 -7.08
C THR A 489 2.39 14.49 -5.78
N GLU A 490 2.63 15.14 -4.63
CA GLU A 490 2.65 14.50 -3.33
C GLU A 490 1.25 14.06 -2.88
N ARG A 491 0.20 14.88 -3.15
CA ARG A 491 -1.19 14.51 -2.83
C ARG A 491 -1.63 13.29 -3.62
N VAL A 492 -1.26 13.17 -4.89
CA VAL A 492 -1.56 11.99 -5.73
C VAL A 492 -0.71 10.80 -5.31
N ARG A 493 0.54 11.00 -4.92
CA ARG A 493 1.38 9.94 -4.38
C ARG A 493 0.77 9.29 -3.13
N ARG A 494 0.20 10.12 -2.22
CA ARG A 494 -0.49 9.64 -1.01
C ARG A 494 -1.86 9.02 -1.30
N ASN A 495 -2.60 9.62 -2.24
CA ASN A 495 -3.96 9.19 -2.61
C ASN A 495 -4.07 8.98 -4.12
N PRO A 496 -3.56 7.86 -4.65
CA PRO A 496 -3.56 7.60 -6.11
C PRO A 496 -4.95 7.31 -6.68
N TYR A 497 -5.93 7.02 -5.83
CA TYR A 497 -7.33 6.77 -6.21
C TYR A 497 -8.20 7.96 -5.79
N ALA A 498 -8.15 9.02 -6.58
CA ALA A 498 -8.86 10.25 -6.31
C ALA A 498 -9.35 10.91 -7.60
N ILE A 499 -10.33 11.79 -7.45
CA ILE A 499 -10.68 12.75 -8.50
C ILE A 499 -9.80 13.97 -8.33
N ILE A 500 -9.09 14.35 -9.39
CA ILE A 500 -8.38 15.63 -9.46
C ILE A 500 -9.33 16.64 -10.08
N LEU A 501 -9.82 17.56 -9.26
CA LEU A 501 -10.74 18.60 -9.68
C LEU A 501 -9.97 19.92 -9.88
N LEU A 502 -9.81 20.31 -11.15
CA LEU A 502 -9.17 21.56 -11.57
C LEU A 502 -10.29 22.58 -11.80
N ASP A 503 -10.55 23.42 -10.80
CA ASP A 503 -11.66 24.40 -10.85
C ASP A 503 -11.21 25.67 -11.58
N GLU A 504 -12.04 26.21 -12.46
CA GLU A 504 -11.79 27.43 -13.26
C GLU A 504 -10.52 27.37 -14.11
N ILE A 505 -10.37 26.27 -14.88
CA ILE A 505 -9.14 25.95 -15.65
C ILE A 505 -8.72 27.08 -16.62
N GLU A 506 -9.66 27.91 -17.07
CA GLU A 506 -9.40 29.07 -17.93
C GLU A 506 -8.53 30.15 -17.28
N LYS A 507 -8.34 30.11 -15.96
CA LYS A 507 -7.50 31.04 -15.21
C LYS A 507 -6.06 30.59 -15.02
N ALA A 508 -5.78 29.32 -15.34
CA ALA A 508 -4.45 28.74 -15.17
C ALA A 508 -3.43 29.39 -16.11
N ASP A 509 -2.17 29.49 -15.64
CA ASP A 509 -1.04 29.88 -16.48
C ASP A 509 -0.80 28.86 -17.60
N ASP A 510 -0.34 29.35 -18.78
CA ASP A 510 -0.06 28.48 -19.95
C ASP A 510 0.93 27.33 -19.65
N GLN A 511 1.87 27.53 -18.73
CA GLN A 511 2.82 26.48 -18.33
C GLN A 511 2.15 25.39 -17.54
N VAL A 512 1.15 25.70 -16.69
CA VAL A 512 0.32 24.75 -15.99
C VAL A 512 -0.48 23.91 -16.99
N ILE A 513 -1.10 24.56 -17.98
CA ILE A 513 -1.82 23.85 -19.05
C ILE A 513 -0.88 22.88 -19.79
N THR A 514 0.35 23.33 -20.10
CA THR A 514 1.37 22.49 -20.78
C THR A 514 1.78 21.30 -19.91
N LEU A 515 1.93 21.49 -18.60
CA LEU A 515 2.25 20.43 -17.65
C LEU A 515 1.13 19.39 -17.59
N LEU A 516 -0.13 19.82 -17.56
CA LEU A 516 -1.29 18.94 -17.53
C LEU A 516 -1.42 18.07 -18.79
N LEU A 517 -0.86 18.49 -19.93
CA LEU A 517 -0.82 17.64 -21.14
C LEU A 517 -0.11 16.32 -20.88
N GLN A 518 1.00 16.31 -20.11
CA GLN A 518 1.72 15.08 -19.77
C GLN A 518 0.84 14.14 -18.94
N VAL A 519 0.05 14.69 -18.03
CA VAL A 519 -0.86 13.89 -17.19
C VAL A 519 -1.99 13.30 -18.02
N LEU A 520 -2.56 14.09 -18.93
CA LEU A 520 -3.68 13.65 -19.79
C LEU A 520 -3.26 12.60 -20.83
N ASP A 521 -2.02 12.66 -21.32
CA ASP A 521 -1.51 11.74 -22.35
C ASP A 521 -0.86 10.49 -21.77
N ASP A 522 0.12 10.70 -20.88
CA ASP A 522 0.98 9.63 -20.37
C ASP A 522 0.51 9.08 -19.02
N GLY A 523 -0.48 9.71 -18.36
CA GLY A 523 -0.92 9.34 -17.03
C GLY A 523 0.19 9.40 -15.97
N ARG A 524 1.18 10.28 -16.16
CA ARG A 524 2.32 10.46 -15.25
C ARG A 524 2.78 11.90 -15.21
N LEU A 525 3.44 12.27 -14.11
CA LEU A 525 4.05 13.58 -13.94
C LEU A 525 5.34 13.43 -13.15
N THR A 526 6.41 14.12 -13.57
CA THR A 526 7.67 14.13 -12.83
C THR A 526 7.66 15.32 -11.86
N ASP A 527 7.97 15.04 -10.58
CA ASP A 527 8.08 16.08 -9.56
C ASP A 527 9.40 16.86 -9.66
N GLY A 528 9.56 17.91 -8.84
CA GLY A 528 10.76 18.72 -8.78
C GLY A 528 12.01 17.98 -8.28
N GLN A 529 11.86 16.76 -7.75
CA GLN A 529 12.95 15.89 -7.29
C GLN A 529 13.36 14.86 -8.35
N GLY A 530 12.63 14.77 -9.47
CA GLY A 530 12.86 13.79 -10.53
C GLY A 530 12.10 12.49 -10.38
N ASN A 531 11.22 12.35 -9.37
CA ASN A 531 10.39 11.16 -9.18
C ASN A 531 9.20 11.20 -10.14
N THR A 532 8.88 10.08 -10.75
CA THR A 532 7.71 9.95 -11.63
C THR A 532 6.50 9.49 -10.84
N ILE A 533 5.48 10.33 -10.77
CA ILE A 533 4.22 10.06 -10.07
C ILE A 533 3.18 9.53 -11.06
N ASN A 534 2.49 8.46 -10.68
CA ASN A 534 1.51 7.78 -11.52
C ASN A 534 0.09 8.34 -11.29
N PHE A 535 -0.55 8.79 -12.38
CA PHE A 535 -1.91 9.34 -12.40
C PHE A 535 -2.94 8.39 -13.05
N LYS A 536 -2.54 7.19 -13.46
CA LYS A 536 -3.41 6.26 -14.19
C LYS A 536 -4.65 5.82 -13.41
N ASN A 537 -4.57 5.85 -12.09
CA ASN A 537 -5.67 5.48 -11.21
C ASN A 537 -6.56 6.67 -10.82
N THR A 538 -6.28 7.87 -11.32
CA THR A 538 -7.07 9.07 -11.05
C THR A 538 -8.13 9.32 -12.12
N VAL A 539 -9.13 10.13 -11.77
CA VAL A 539 -10.05 10.76 -12.72
C VAL A 539 -9.77 12.25 -12.71
N ILE A 540 -9.52 12.83 -13.86
CA ILE A 540 -9.24 14.27 -14.00
C ILE A 540 -10.51 14.97 -14.47
N ILE A 541 -10.95 15.96 -13.70
CA ILE A 541 -12.10 16.80 -14.04
C ILE A 541 -11.65 18.27 -14.00
N ALA A 542 -11.63 18.92 -15.14
CA ALA A 542 -11.46 20.34 -15.23
C ALA A 542 -12.83 21.01 -15.35
N THR A 543 -13.07 22.11 -14.62
CA THR A 543 -14.30 22.89 -14.77
C THR A 543 -14.00 24.23 -15.41
N SER A 544 -14.92 24.73 -16.23
CA SER A 544 -14.81 26.01 -16.88
C SER A 544 -16.15 26.72 -17.02
N ASN A 545 -16.13 28.02 -16.94
CA ASN A 545 -17.26 28.90 -17.27
C ASN A 545 -17.04 29.61 -18.62
N ALA A 546 -15.92 29.34 -19.31
CA ALA A 546 -15.56 29.97 -20.59
C ALA A 546 -16.64 29.72 -21.64
N GLY A 547 -16.99 30.77 -22.38
CA GLY A 547 -18.02 30.73 -23.43
C GLY A 547 -19.48 30.78 -22.94
N PHE A 548 -19.74 31.00 -21.64
CA PHE A 548 -21.08 31.03 -21.06
C PHE A 548 -21.43 32.29 -20.25
N GLY A 549 -20.62 33.34 -20.32
CA GLY A 549 -20.74 34.52 -19.43
C GLY A 549 -21.38 35.78 -20.02
N TYR A 550 -21.82 35.78 -21.26
CA TYR A 550 -22.38 36.98 -21.90
C TYR A 550 -23.81 36.78 -22.39
N PRO A 551 -24.78 37.64 -22.00
CA PRO A 551 -26.22 37.51 -22.34
C PRO A 551 -26.55 37.76 -23.83
N ASN A 552 -25.58 38.04 -24.70
CA ASN A 552 -25.78 38.36 -26.12
C ASN A 552 -25.12 37.39 -27.12
N GLN A 553 -24.69 36.19 -26.67
CA GLN A 553 -24.34 35.16 -27.64
C GLN A 553 -25.64 34.45 -28.06
N THR A 554 -26.13 34.85 -29.25
CA THR A 554 -27.19 34.16 -29.97
C THR A 554 -26.95 32.67 -29.91
N ASP A 555 -27.97 31.91 -29.52
CA ASP A 555 -28.10 30.45 -29.69
C ASP A 555 -28.09 30.12 -31.20
N ASP A 556 -26.97 30.41 -31.86
CA ASP A 556 -26.76 29.94 -33.21
C ASP A 556 -26.51 28.43 -33.11
N ALA A 557 -27.54 27.67 -33.43
CA ALA A 557 -27.56 26.21 -33.45
C ALA A 557 -26.47 25.55 -34.35
N LYS A 558 -25.57 26.35 -34.90
CA LYS A 558 -24.46 25.93 -35.78
C LYS A 558 -23.10 25.98 -35.10
N VAL A 559 -22.93 26.60 -33.91
CA VAL A 559 -21.64 26.72 -33.24
C VAL A 559 -21.45 25.53 -32.30
N THR A 560 -20.45 24.70 -32.57
CA THR A 560 -20.15 23.54 -31.71
C THR A 560 -19.57 24.00 -30.37
N LEU A 561 -19.66 23.16 -29.32
CA LEU A 561 -19.00 23.39 -28.02
C LEU A 561 -17.50 23.64 -28.21
N MET A 562 -16.86 22.88 -29.09
CA MET A 562 -15.43 23.03 -29.43
C MET A 562 -15.14 24.44 -29.98
N ASP A 563 -15.98 24.96 -30.86
CA ASP A 563 -15.78 26.29 -31.43
C ASP A 563 -15.94 27.44 -30.41
N ARG A 564 -16.81 27.25 -29.42
CA ARG A 564 -16.97 28.19 -28.29
C ARG A 564 -15.78 28.19 -27.36
N LEU A 565 -15.06 27.08 -27.25
CA LEU A 565 -13.91 26.94 -26.35
C LEU A 565 -12.56 27.33 -26.99
N LYS A 566 -12.42 27.31 -28.32
CA LYS A 566 -11.21 27.69 -29.05
C LYS A 566 -10.60 29.05 -28.68
N PRO A 567 -11.37 30.13 -28.35
CA PRO A 567 -10.80 31.40 -27.93
C PRO A 567 -10.07 31.36 -26.57
N TYR A 568 -10.38 30.34 -25.74
CA TYR A 568 -9.89 30.22 -24.36
C TYR A 568 -8.84 29.14 -24.22
N PHE A 569 -8.90 28.09 -25.04
CA PHE A 569 -8.05 26.92 -24.94
C PHE A 569 -7.48 26.52 -26.30
N ARG A 570 -6.23 26.12 -26.32
CA ARG A 570 -5.59 25.56 -27.52
C ARG A 570 -6.30 24.27 -27.94
N PRO A 571 -6.57 24.03 -29.23
CA PRO A 571 -7.21 22.81 -29.70
C PRO A 571 -6.51 21.53 -29.26
N GLU A 572 -5.18 21.57 -29.12
CA GLU A 572 -4.36 20.49 -28.61
C GLU A 572 -4.78 20.07 -27.22
N PHE A 573 -5.00 20.99 -26.30
CA PHE A 573 -5.44 20.72 -24.93
C PHE A 573 -6.87 20.12 -24.90
N LEU A 574 -7.79 20.68 -25.68
CA LEU A 574 -9.16 20.21 -25.74
C LEU A 574 -9.27 18.77 -26.25
N ASN A 575 -8.43 18.39 -27.21
CA ASN A 575 -8.41 17.04 -27.79
C ASN A 575 -7.82 15.95 -26.88
N ARG A 576 -7.22 16.32 -25.75
CA ARG A 576 -6.66 15.36 -24.78
C ARG A 576 -7.67 14.85 -23.77
N PHE A 577 -8.81 15.52 -23.64
CA PHE A 577 -9.90 15.05 -22.81
C PHE A 577 -10.66 13.89 -23.46
N ASN A 578 -11.07 12.92 -22.65
CA ASN A 578 -11.94 11.84 -23.12
C ASN A 578 -13.33 12.35 -23.56
N ALA A 579 -13.81 13.43 -22.90
CA ALA A 579 -15.03 14.10 -23.30
C ALA A 579 -15.07 15.58 -22.84
N LEU A 580 -15.59 16.44 -23.71
CA LEU A 580 -16.03 17.80 -23.39
C LEU A 580 -17.52 17.73 -23.06
N ILE A 581 -17.89 18.12 -21.85
CA ILE A 581 -19.24 17.92 -21.30
C ILE A 581 -19.88 19.25 -21.01
N GLU A 582 -20.96 19.55 -21.73
CA GLU A 582 -21.73 20.76 -21.56
C GLU A 582 -22.80 20.57 -20.47
N PHE A 583 -22.79 21.46 -19.49
CA PHE A 583 -23.83 21.57 -18.47
C PHE A 583 -24.84 22.65 -18.86
N LYS A 584 -26.08 22.30 -18.89
CA LYS A 584 -27.17 23.19 -19.26
C LYS A 584 -27.69 23.98 -18.05
N SER A 585 -28.30 25.12 -18.29
CA SER A 585 -29.04 25.84 -17.29
C SER A 585 -30.20 24.98 -16.77
N LEU A 586 -30.50 25.08 -15.48
CA LEU A 586 -31.53 24.29 -14.81
C LEU A 586 -32.92 24.82 -15.11
N ALA A 587 -33.90 23.95 -15.38
CA ALA A 587 -35.30 24.27 -15.53
C ALA A 587 -35.99 24.42 -14.15
N LYS A 588 -37.21 24.95 -14.13
CA LYS A 588 -37.98 25.11 -12.87
C LYS A 588 -38.27 23.77 -12.19
N GLU A 589 -38.53 22.75 -12.97
CA GLU A 589 -38.77 21.38 -12.50
C GLU A 589 -37.54 20.83 -11.80
N ASP A 590 -36.33 21.02 -12.39
CA ASP A 590 -35.08 20.63 -11.80
C ASP A 590 -34.82 21.31 -10.45
N LEU A 591 -35.20 22.60 -10.32
CA LEU A 591 -35.04 23.35 -9.08
C LEU A 591 -35.87 22.77 -7.94
N LYS A 592 -37.07 22.28 -8.22
CA LYS A 592 -37.94 21.66 -7.21
C LYS A 592 -37.30 20.37 -6.69
N GLU A 593 -36.80 19.52 -7.58
CA GLU A 593 -36.13 18.30 -7.20
C GLU A 593 -34.83 18.57 -6.38
N ILE A 594 -34.06 19.62 -6.72
CA ILE A 594 -32.88 20.03 -5.98
C ILE A 594 -33.25 20.52 -4.57
N VAL A 595 -34.31 21.31 -4.42
CA VAL A 595 -34.82 21.73 -3.10
C VAL A 595 -35.20 20.49 -2.27
N ASP A 596 -35.92 19.53 -2.86
CA ASP A 596 -36.31 18.30 -2.17
C ASP A 596 -35.08 17.49 -1.68
N LEU A 597 -34.06 17.36 -2.52
CA LEU A 597 -32.81 16.70 -2.12
C LEU A 597 -32.10 17.43 -0.98
N MET A 598 -32.02 18.76 -1.03
CA MET A 598 -31.39 19.56 0.03
C MET A 598 -32.17 19.46 1.34
N LEU A 599 -33.48 19.49 1.31
CA LEU A 599 -34.35 19.32 2.48
C LEU A 599 -34.28 17.90 3.04
N ALA A 600 -34.15 16.89 2.18
CA ALA A 600 -33.87 15.50 2.62
C ALA A 600 -32.56 15.39 3.37
N ASP A 601 -31.49 16.10 2.95
CA ASP A 601 -30.21 16.13 3.66
C ASP A 601 -30.31 16.87 5.02
N VAL A 602 -31.13 17.92 5.10
CA VAL A 602 -31.47 18.54 6.39
C VAL A 602 -32.14 17.50 7.30
N ASN A 603 -33.18 16.81 6.79
CA ASN A 603 -33.88 15.77 7.54
C ASN A 603 -32.95 14.64 8.02
N LYS A 604 -32.07 14.14 7.17
CA LYS A 604 -31.04 13.12 7.60
C LYS A 604 -30.22 13.60 8.79
N THR A 605 -29.92 14.89 8.86
CA THR A 605 -29.12 15.46 9.95
C THR A 605 -29.92 15.54 11.26
N ILE A 606 -31.19 15.95 11.19
CA ILE A 606 -32.02 16.12 12.37
C ILE A 606 -32.60 14.81 12.91
N VAL A 607 -32.81 13.80 12.06
CA VAL A 607 -33.19 12.44 12.49
C VAL A 607 -32.20 11.86 13.46
N LYS A 608 -30.91 12.18 13.36
CA LYS A 608 -29.89 11.79 14.36
C LYS A 608 -30.17 12.36 15.77
N LYS A 609 -30.93 13.43 15.84
CA LYS A 609 -31.42 14.05 17.10
C LYS A 609 -32.85 13.62 17.46
N GLY A 610 -33.42 12.65 16.75
CA GLY A 610 -34.80 12.17 16.93
C GLY A 610 -35.86 13.10 16.44
N MET A 611 -35.55 14.04 15.54
CA MET A 611 -36.46 15.04 15.01
C MET A 611 -36.81 14.80 13.53
N THR A 612 -37.96 15.28 13.10
CA THR A 612 -38.37 15.26 11.69
C THR A 612 -38.95 16.60 11.29
N LEU A 613 -38.72 17.05 10.07
CA LEU A 613 -39.26 18.29 9.51
C LEU A 613 -40.05 17.96 8.25
N GLU A 614 -41.32 18.36 8.23
CA GLU A 614 -42.17 18.39 7.04
C GLU A 614 -42.18 19.79 6.45
N VAL A 615 -41.99 19.92 5.15
CA VAL A 615 -41.95 21.21 4.46
C VAL A 615 -43.07 21.22 3.43
N THR A 616 -43.94 22.23 3.50
CA THR A 616 -45.08 22.36 2.55
C THR A 616 -44.58 22.76 1.16
N ASP A 617 -45.34 22.42 0.11
CA ASP A 617 -44.97 22.77 -1.27
C ASP A 617 -44.89 24.29 -1.52
N GLU A 618 -45.71 25.09 -0.83
CA GLU A 618 -45.63 26.55 -0.87
C GLU A 618 -44.29 27.08 -0.35
N VAL A 619 -43.78 26.49 0.72
CA VAL A 619 -42.42 26.82 1.27
C VAL A 619 -41.35 26.46 0.25
N LYS A 620 -41.46 25.30 -0.39
CA LYS A 620 -40.49 24.88 -1.42
C LYS A 620 -40.48 25.84 -2.60
N GLU A 621 -41.66 26.26 -3.08
CA GLU A 621 -41.76 27.27 -4.15
C GLU A 621 -41.13 28.60 -3.73
N LYS A 622 -41.37 29.05 -2.50
CA LYS A 622 -40.73 30.27 -1.99
C LYS A 622 -39.22 30.14 -1.90
N LEU A 623 -38.71 29.03 -1.41
CA LEU A 623 -37.26 28.75 -1.38
C LEU A 623 -36.64 28.76 -2.79
N MET A 624 -37.34 28.22 -3.79
CA MET A 624 -36.91 28.27 -5.20
C MET A 624 -36.80 29.70 -5.70
N VAL A 625 -37.81 30.54 -5.43
CA VAL A 625 -37.83 31.96 -5.88
C VAL A 625 -36.71 32.76 -5.20
N LEU A 626 -36.51 32.57 -3.90
CA LEU A 626 -35.46 33.27 -3.14
C LEU A 626 -34.03 32.76 -3.46
N GLY A 627 -33.91 31.48 -3.77
CA GLY A 627 -32.59 30.79 -3.90
C GLY A 627 -32.08 30.64 -5.33
N TYR A 628 -32.83 31.03 -6.35
CA TYR A 628 -32.38 30.98 -7.74
C TYR A 628 -31.95 32.35 -8.25
N ASP A 629 -30.76 32.45 -8.79
CA ASP A 629 -30.22 33.62 -9.46
C ASP A 629 -29.79 33.23 -10.87
N PRO A 630 -30.24 33.93 -11.94
CA PRO A 630 -29.88 33.63 -13.32
C PRO A 630 -28.39 33.61 -13.59
N THR A 631 -27.57 34.35 -12.81
CA THR A 631 -26.13 34.45 -12.97
C THR A 631 -25.34 33.46 -12.08
N MET A 632 -25.89 33.15 -10.90
CA MET A 632 -25.26 32.29 -9.89
C MET A 632 -25.84 30.85 -9.85
N GLY A 633 -26.94 30.63 -10.59
CA GLY A 633 -27.66 29.35 -10.59
C GLY A 633 -28.27 29.05 -9.22
N VAL A 634 -28.05 27.80 -8.74
CA VAL A 634 -28.58 27.36 -7.43
C VAL A 634 -27.60 27.58 -6.26
N ARG A 635 -26.47 28.25 -6.46
CA ARG A 635 -25.48 28.51 -5.35
C ARG A 635 -26.15 29.25 -4.16
N PRO A 636 -27.02 30.27 -4.34
CA PRO A 636 -27.64 30.94 -3.22
C PRO A 636 -28.63 30.06 -2.46
N LEU A 637 -29.23 29.05 -3.12
CA LEU A 637 -30.28 28.19 -2.54
C LEU A 637 -29.83 27.51 -1.24
N ARG A 638 -28.58 27.07 -1.18
CA ARG A 638 -28.03 26.45 0.04
C ARG A 638 -28.04 27.41 1.22
N ARG A 639 -27.64 28.64 0.99
CA ARG A 639 -27.63 29.70 2.01
C ARG A 639 -29.03 30.06 2.45
N ILE A 640 -29.97 30.12 1.51
CA ILE A 640 -31.37 30.39 1.81
C ILE A 640 -31.98 29.27 2.64
N ILE A 641 -31.74 28.01 2.32
CA ILE A 641 -32.18 26.86 3.13
C ILE A 641 -31.57 26.89 4.54
N GLU A 642 -30.32 27.30 4.67
CA GLU A 642 -29.70 27.47 5.99
C GLU A 642 -30.41 28.57 6.79
N GLN A 643 -30.61 29.74 6.22
CA GLN A 643 -31.26 30.87 6.88
C GLN A 643 -32.77 30.65 7.17
N GLU A 644 -33.50 30.20 6.18
CA GLU A 644 -34.96 30.11 6.28
C GLU A 644 -35.46 28.82 6.94
N ILE A 645 -34.68 27.79 6.91
CA ILE A 645 -35.08 26.49 7.48
C ILE A 645 -34.21 26.13 8.71
N ARG A 646 -32.90 26.07 8.60
CA ARG A 646 -32.05 25.57 9.69
C ARG A 646 -31.99 26.56 10.86
N ASP A 647 -31.77 27.83 10.60
CA ASP A 647 -31.72 28.84 11.66
C ASP A 647 -33.06 28.96 12.38
N LYS A 648 -34.18 29.12 11.63
CA LYS A 648 -35.50 29.17 12.22
C LYS A 648 -35.93 27.91 12.96
N MET A 649 -35.49 26.74 12.47
CA MET A 649 -35.68 25.46 13.16
C MET A 649 -34.85 25.38 14.46
N THR A 650 -33.66 25.93 14.44
CA THR A 650 -32.81 25.97 15.63
C THR A 650 -33.40 26.87 16.70
N ASP A 651 -33.88 28.07 16.32
CA ASP A 651 -34.56 29.00 17.23
C ASP A 651 -35.82 28.35 17.83
N PHE A 652 -36.63 27.71 17.01
CA PHE A 652 -37.81 26.99 17.49
C PHE A 652 -37.46 25.85 18.47
N TYR A 653 -36.44 25.10 18.19
CA TYR A 653 -35.95 23.99 19.05
C TYR A 653 -35.42 24.49 20.39
N LEU A 654 -34.73 25.62 20.41
CA LEU A 654 -34.24 26.20 21.67
C LEU A 654 -35.39 26.62 22.61
N ASP A 655 -36.52 27.07 22.05
CA ASP A 655 -37.68 27.47 22.83
C ASP A 655 -38.60 26.27 23.16
N HIS A 656 -38.58 25.20 22.34
CA HIS A 656 -39.51 24.06 22.42
C HIS A 656 -38.76 22.73 22.25
N SER A 657 -37.84 22.42 23.14
CA SER A 657 -36.94 21.28 23.03
C SER A 657 -37.60 19.88 23.10
N GLU A 658 -38.85 19.81 23.54
CA GLU A 658 -39.62 18.58 23.66
C GLU A 658 -40.30 18.17 22.34
N GLU A 659 -40.46 19.13 21.40
CA GLU A 659 -41.15 18.91 20.12
C GLU A 659 -40.22 18.20 19.12
N LYS A 660 -40.64 17.01 18.69
CA LYS A 660 -39.82 16.16 17.78
C LYS A 660 -40.32 16.23 16.32
N HIS A 661 -41.55 16.60 16.10
CA HIS A 661 -42.13 16.65 14.77
C HIS A 661 -42.45 18.10 14.40
N LEU A 662 -41.72 18.62 13.43
CA LEU A 662 -41.78 20.02 13.01
C LEU A 662 -42.43 20.13 11.63
N LYS A 663 -43.07 21.25 11.40
CA LYS A 663 -43.67 21.62 10.09
C LYS A 663 -43.28 23.05 9.72
N ALA A 664 -42.70 23.19 8.50
CA ALA A 664 -42.44 24.49 7.89
C ALA A 664 -43.66 24.89 7.00
N SER A 665 -44.23 26.05 7.27
CA SER A 665 -45.39 26.62 6.53
C SER A 665 -45.21 28.12 6.30
N ILE A 666 -45.98 28.70 5.39
CA ILE A 666 -46.00 30.15 5.14
C ILE A 666 -47.08 30.79 5.96
N ILE A 667 -46.77 31.80 6.78
CA ILE A 667 -47.71 32.64 7.51
C ILE A 667 -47.30 34.11 7.29
N ASN A 668 -48.20 34.95 6.84
CA ASN A 668 -47.94 36.37 6.52
C ASN A 668 -46.73 36.59 5.59
N ASP A 669 -46.61 35.73 4.57
CA ASP A 669 -45.50 35.73 3.63
C ASP A 669 -44.12 35.38 4.23
N ASP A 670 -44.05 34.90 5.48
CA ASP A 670 -42.82 34.41 6.11
C ASP A 670 -42.83 32.88 6.29
N ILE A 671 -41.67 32.25 6.18
CA ILE A 671 -41.50 30.81 6.49
C ILE A 671 -41.44 30.69 8.02
N ILE A 672 -42.35 29.95 8.61
CA ILE A 672 -42.43 29.73 10.05
C ILE A 672 -42.40 28.25 10.34
N ILE A 673 -41.59 27.88 11.36
CA ILE A 673 -41.52 26.51 11.87
C ILE A 673 -42.45 26.37 13.07
N THR A 674 -43.28 25.34 13.03
CA THR A 674 -44.26 25.04 14.11
C THR A 674 -44.17 23.55 14.48
N ALA A 675 -44.71 23.19 15.65
CA ALA A 675 -44.92 21.79 15.98
C ALA A 675 -45.97 21.20 15.01
N LYS A 676 -45.74 19.97 14.56
CA LYS A 676 -46.72 19.22 13.78
C LYS A 676 -47.65 18.53 14.76
N ASN A 677 -48.90 18.99 14.87
CA ASN A 677 -49.95 18.32 15.66
C ASN A 677 -50.28 16.93 15.13
#